data_7f01df218fbc87ab49b2a79bc92dde6c
#
_entry.id   7f01df218fbc87ab49b2a79bc92dde6c
#
_cell.length_a   1.000
_cell.length_b   1.000
_cell.length_c   1.000
_cell.angle_alpha   90.00
_cell.angle_beta   90.00
_cell.angle_gamma   90.00
#
_symmetry.space_group_name_H-M   'P 1'
#
loop_
_entity.id
_entity.type
_entity.pdbx_description
1 polymer ?
#
loop_
_entity_poly.entity_id
_entity_poly.type
_entity_poly.pdbx_seq_one_letter_code
_entity_poly.pdbx_strand_id
1 'polypeptide(L)'
;MKNIKVSEISKQSVGKWEFILQSLGIKIPEGGKHGPCPKCGGKDRFRFDNKDGRGTWFCNHCGSGDGIDIVKLVLDIDTVPAAARIAECLPSVPEVNTPARKEAARQTTPINWPAIFGQSVAGESPYLVGKGLTGYVSRLSTRELMVGGEKYPAGSLMLPVKNSQGAITGIQLIGSDGAKSLMKGSKYSGCFIPVSDFPVEAPEKVAIAEGYGTAVSVSLLSDAWPLAALSKTNLKAAAEAVRERWPEAQIIIAGDNDFMDGKPNEGREVAIKAALAVKGWVSIPPGRAKADWDDYRRDFGVQRARESFAEEMFNPGDTETRLPPGFRLTKEFLWCERTRNDGSESGQVQQIKICSPLKVTAITCDADGGNFGRLLEWHDSNGSRHEWAMPMTVLAGAGQDLREVLLENGLHFISVNGSARGLLMEYIATCRPVRKVTCVEKTGWYGGSYVLNGEVIGGETGSVIFQAARSSKNDFRVSGDTREWMKHVGRYCAGNSRLVFCVSLAFAAPLLTLLGMGGGGYHLKGESTDGKTTTMKVAASVCGGPDYWKTWRATGNALEGIALRRNDAVLMLDEISEVDGKEASRIAYMLGNGQGKARARVDGSPRDQAQWTLLFLSTGEVSIAEHAAEAGERRTGAGVGVRMVQIPSNTGQFGAFEELHGFGGGKAFAEHLEQASRQYHGAVFRDWLRWLTANLNAVTERARSLRKKYEKTLLPENAGNQVGRVVDRFALLAVAGELATEAGITGWEPGEAECAARKCLDAWIQDRGHTANQEDADALEKVRRFITGNQYTRFAEWTEDEKNRPANMVGFRRVTKGNNNTETDTKYYILPSGWKEICGTSDTVKTARLCSEAGWLDTDDGKRLQCKVRLPEIGSKWVYVFKSDVVG
;
A
#
# COMPACT_ATOMS: atom_id res chain seq x y z
N MET A 1 4.00 15.59 -17.41
CA MET A 1 4.11 16.89 -16.68
C MET A 1 5.22 16.74 -15.66
N LYS A 2 6.23 17.63 -15.67
CA LYS A 2 7.37 17.59 -14.74
C LYS A 2 6.85 17.56 -13.30
N ASN A 3 7.47 16.76 -12.45
CA ASN A 3 7.20 16.67 -11.01
C ASN A 3 7.32 18.06 -10.38
N ILE A 4 6.18 18.74 -10.18
CA ILE A 4 6.14 20.09 -9.64
C ILE A 4 6.23 20.00 -8.12
N LYS A 5 7.42 20.22 -7.55
CA LYS A 5 7.56 20.38 -6.10
C LYS A 5 6.95 21.73 -5.71
N VAL A 6 5.87 21.72 -4.95
CA VAL A 6 5.17 22.93 -4.47
C VAL A 6 6.13 23.94 -3.85
N SER A 7 7.12 23.47 -3.09
CA SER A 7 8.16 24.30 -2.48
C SER A 7 9.08 25.00 -3.51
N GLU A 8 9.25 24.43 -4.68
CA GLU A 8 10.07 24.99 -5.76
C GLU A 8 9.29 26.05 -6.52
N ILE A 9 8.01 25.80 -6.81
CA ILE A 9 7.09 26.79 -7.39
C ILE A 9 6.90 27.98 -6.45
N SER A 10 6.73 27.74 -5.16
CA SER A 10 6.65 28.81 -4.15
C SER A 10 7.89 29.73 -4.22
N LYS A 11 9.11 29.15 -4.30
CA LYS A 11 10.36 29.92 -4.42
C LYS A 11 10.46 30.71 -5.74
N GLN A 12 10.08 30.06 -6.85
CA GLN A 12 10.14 30.70 -8.19
C GLN A 12 9.10 31.82 -8.37
N SER A 13 8.03 31.80 -7.58
CA SER A 13 6.94 32.77 -7.60
C SER A 13 7.20 34.01 -6.75
N VAL A 14 8.26 33.98 -5.92
CA VAL A 14 8.60 35.15 -5.07
C VAL A 14 8.85 36.40 -5.91
N GLY A 15 8.17 37.48 -5.56
CA GLY A 15 8.22 38.76 -6.27
C GLY A 15 7.40 38.84 -7.58
N LYS A 16 6.76 37.78 -8.01
CA LYS A 16 6.02 37.66 -9.28
C LYS A 16 4.51 37.53 -9.08
N TRP A 17 4.01 37.58 -7.84
CA TRP A 17 2.63 37.25 -7.50
C TRP A 17 1.58 38.13 -8.15
N GLU A 18 1.83 39.43 -8.31
CA GLU A 18 0.87 40.32 -8.96
C GLU A 18 0.60 39.91 -10.40
N PHE A 19 1.65 39.57 -11.14
CA PHE A 19 1.54 39.06 -12.50
C PHE A 19 0.87 37.66 -12.56
N ILE A 20 1.26 36.76 -11.67
CA ILE A 20 0.70 35.43 -11.61
C ILE A 20 -0.81 35.49 -11.33
N LEU A 21 -1.23 36.27 -10.34
CA LEU A 21 -2.64 36.40 -9.99
C LEU A 21 -3.44 37.07 -11.14
N GLN A 22 -2.87 38.07 -11.80
CA GLN A 22 -3.49 38.67 -12.97
C GLN A 22 -3.63 37.66 -14.13
N SER A 23 -2.60 36.85 -14.39
CA SER A 23 -2.62 35.82 -15.44
C SER A 23 -3.66 34.72 -15.16
N LEU A 24 -3.95 34.45 -13.89
CA LEU A 24 -4.99 33.52 -13.45
C LEU A 24 -6.38 34.17 -13.37
N GLY A 25 -6.52 35.46 -13.76
CA GLY A 25 -7.79 36.20 -13.73
C GLY A 25 -8.24 36.63 -12.33
N ILE A 26 -7.35 36.56 -11.33
CA ILE A 26 -7.62 36.94 -9.95
C ILE A 26 -7.34 38.44 -9.77
N LYS A 27 -8.39 39.22 -9.62
CA LYS A 27 -8.28 40.68 -9.44
C LYS A 27 -7.95 40.99 -7.99
N ILE A 28 -6.86 41.72 -7.76
CA ILE A 28 -6.41 42.21 -6.44
C ILE A 28 -6.39 43.73 -6.41
N PRO A 29 -6.63 44.37 -5.24
CA PRO A 29 -6.48 45.81 -5.10
C PRO A 29 -5.04 46.27 -5.28
N GLU A 30 -4.81 47.36 -5.97
CA GLU A 30 -3.47 47.91 -6.23
C GLU A 30 -2.87 48.59 -4.99
N GLY A 31 -1.54 48.43 -4.84
CA GLY A 31 -0.75 49.24 -3.89
C GLY A 31 -1.02 48.99 -2.41
N GLY A 32 -1.44 47.77 -2.00
CA GLY A 32 -1.69 47.41 -0.59
C GLY A 32 -2.94 48.09 0.00
N LYS A 33 -3.80 48.69 -0.82
CA LYS A 33 -5.07 49.27 -0.40
C LYS A 33 -6.10 48.18 -0.07
N HIS A 34 -7.04 48.54 0.79
CA HIS A 34 -8.21 47.71 1.03
C HIS A 34 -9.17 47.74 -0.16
N GLY A 35 -9.79 46.64 -0.49
CA GLY A 35 -10.74 46.49 -1.57
C GLY A 35 -11.63 45.26 -1.47
N PRO A 36 -12.40 44.94 -2.53
CA PRO A 36 -13.24 43.74 -2.58
C PRO A 36 -12.40 42.46 -2.59
N CYS A 37 -12.82 41.43 -1.85
CA CYS A 37 -12.17 40.13 -1.83
C CYS A 37 -12.46 39.36 -3.13
N PRO A 38 -11.47 38.79 -3.80
CA PRO A 38 -11.66 38.05 -5.04
C PRO A 38 -12.51 36.77 -4.88
N LYS A 39 -12.72 36.25 -3.65
CA LYS A 39 -13.59 35.11 -3.35
C LYS A 39 -14.97 35.54 -2.83
N CYS A 40 -15.00 36.32 -1.77
CA CYS A 40 -16.26 36.61 -1.06
C CYS A 40 -16.84 38.05 -1.33
N GLY A 41 -16.17 38.86 -2.18
CA GLY A 41 -16.62 40.19 -2.50
C GLY A 41 -16.47 41.20 -1.34
N GLY A 42 -17.42 42.13 -1.21
CA GLY A 42 -17.41 43.22 -0.21
C GLY A 42 -16.71 44.46 -0.74
N LYS A 43 -16.71 45.59 0.03
CA LYS A 43 -16.12 46.85 -0.44
C LYS A 43 -14.63 47.01 -0.09
N ASP A 44 -14.21 46.64 1.14
CA ASP A 44 -12.92 46.97 1.72
C ASP A 44 -12.35 45.94 2.68
N ARG A 45 -12.82 44.71 2.56
CA ARG A 45 -12.48 43.63 3.49
C ARG A 45 -11.23 42.83 3.12
N PHE A 46 -10.62 43.05 1.94
CA PHE A 46 -9.45 42.33 1.45
C PHE A 46 -8.29 43.30 1.22
N ARG A 47 -7.07 42.88 1.57
CA ARG A 47 -5.82 43.56 1.32
C ARG A 47 -4.76 42.59 0.82
N PHE A 48 -4.07 42.93 -0.24
CA PHE A 48 -2.92 42.20 -0.76
C PHE A 48 -1.64 42.90 -0.31
N ASP A 49 -0.92 42.29 0.63
CA ASP A 49 0.27 42.88 1.27
C ASP A 49 1.57 42.54 0.55
N ASN A 50 1.62 41.43 -0.15
CA ASN A 50 2.79 40.89 -0.84
C ASN A 50 4.10 41.01 -0.04
N LYS A 51 4.05 40.76 1.27
CA LYS A 51 5.20 40.86 2.17
C LYS A 51 6.30 39.90 1.73
N ASP A 52 7.52 40.44 1.63
CA ASP A 52 8.72 39.72 1.17
C ASP A 52 8.55 39.05 -0.22
N GLY A 53 7.63 39.58 -1.04
CA GLY A 53 7.33 39.04 -2.37
C GLY A 53 6.60 37.68 -2.34
N ARG A 54 6.05 37.25 -1.19
CA ARG A 54 5.42 35.95 -1.00
C ARG A 54 3.94 35.92 -1.38
N GLY A 55 3.36 37.00 -1.86
CA GLY A 55 1.95 37.06 -2.22
C GLY A 55 1.00 37.05 -1.03
N THR A 56 1.42 37.53 0.13
CA THR A 56 0.63 37.55 1.36
C THR A 56 -0.60 38.45 1.24
N TRP A 57 -1.70 37.98 1.80
CA TRP A 57 -3.00 38.65 1.78
C TRP A 57 -3.78 38.45 3.07
N PHE A 58 -4.77 39.31 3.30
CA PHE A 58 -5.69 39.25 4.42
C PHE A 58 -7.10 39.64 3.99
N CYS A 59 -8.12 38.88 4.48
CA CYS A 59 -9.54 39.18 4.30
C CYS A 59 -10.28 38.94 5.63
N ASN A 60 -11.06 39.90 6.10
CA ASN A 60 -11.85 39.82 7.36
C ASN A 60 -12.85 38.66 7.39
N HIS A 61 -13.19 38.07 6.25
CA HIS A 61 -14.16 36.97 6.17
C HIS A 61 -13.49 35.64 5.78
N CYS A 62 -12.51 35.65 4.86
CA CYS A 62 -11.89 34.45 4.33
C CYS A 62 -10.59 34.04 5.05
N GLY A 63 -10.04 34.90 5.94
CA GLY A 63 -8.78 34.66 6.65
C GLY A 63 -7.57 35.29 5.96
N SER A 64 -6.41 34.68 6.14
CA SER A 64 -5.13 35.18 5.60
C SER A 64 -4.30 34.00 5.04
N GLY A 65 -3.37 34.30 4.15
CA GLY A 65 -2.50 33.29 3.57
C GLY A 65 -1.41 33.88 2.69
N ASP A 66 -0.72 33.03 1.96
CA ASP A 66 0.26 33.41 0.95
C ASP A 66 -0.31 33.36 -0.48
N GLY A 67 0.55 33.53 -1.49
CA GLY A 67 0.14 33.53 -2.88
C GLY A 67 -0.42 32.21 -3.39
N ILE A 68 0.00 31.08 -2.82
CA ILE A 68 -0.59 29.78 -3.17
C ILE A 68 -1.97 29.67 -2.55
N ASP A 69 -2.14 30.11 -1.31
CA ASP A 69 -3.41 30.04 -0.60
C ASP A 69 -4.50 30.88 -1.24
N ILE A 70 -4.19 32.06 -1.80
CA ILE A 70 -5.19 32.85 -2.52
C ILE A 70 -5.62 32.16 -3.82
N VAL A 71 -4.71 31.52 -4.55
CA VAL A 71 -5.04 30.75 -5.76
C VAL A 71 -5.95 29.57 -5.41
N LYS A 72 -5.63 28.82 -4.36
CA LYS A 72 -6.49 27.74 -3.83
C LYS A 72 -7.89 28.25 -3.49
N LEU A 73 -7.94 29.32 -2.72
CA LEU A 73 -9.19 29.90 -2.23
C LEU A 73 -10.10 30.39 -3.35
N VAL A 74 -9.54 31.08 -4.34
CA VAL A 74 -10.35 31.70 -5.41
C VAL A 74 -10.79 30.69 -6.45
N LEU A 75 -9.89 29.76 -6.84
CA LEU A 75 -10.17 28.74 -7.86
C LEU A 75 -10.85 27.49 -7.30
N ASP A 76 -10.98 27.37 -5.97
CA ASP A 76 -11.57 26.23 -5.26
C ASP A 76 -10.87 24.90 -5.58
N ILE A 77 -9.53 24.91 -5.51
CA ILE A 77 -8.67 23.76 -5.83
C ILE A 77 -7.64 23.52 -4.72
N ASP A 78 -7.12 22.29 -4.66
CA ASP A 78 -6.09 21.88 -3.70
C ASP A 78 -4.70 22.45 -4.02
N THR A 79 -3.76 22.30 -3.09
CA THR A 79 -2.40 22.87 -3.16
C THR A 79 -1.61 22.42 -4.39
N VAL A 80 -1.72 21.15 -4.79
CA VAL A 80 -0.97 20.62 -5.95
C VAL A 80 -1.53 21.15 -7.28
N PRO A 81 -2.84 21.11 -7.53
CA PRO A 81 -3.44 21.79 -8.69
C PRO A 81 -3.17 23.31 -8.74
N ALA A 82 -3.18 24.00 -7.58
CA ALA A 82 -2.85 25.41 -7.52
C ALA A 82 -1.40 25.67 -7.95
N ALA A 83 -0.45 24.89 -7.45
CA ALA A 83 0.95 24.97 -7.85
C ALA A 83 1.15 24.68 -9.35
N ALA A 84 0.39 23.75 -9.93
CA ALA A 84 0.43 23.47 -11.36
C ALA A 84 -0.03 24.67 -12.20
N ARG A 85 -1.13 25.30 -11.83
CA ARG A 85 -1.63 26.52 -12.49
C ARG A 85 -0.63 27.68 -12.39
N ILE A 86 0.00 27.84 -11.23
CA ILE A 86 1.04 28.85 -11.02
C ILE A 86 2.25 28.58 -11.92
N ALA A 87 2.68 27.30 -12.03
CA ALA A 87 3.79 26.90 -12.87
C ALA A 87 3.56 27.17 -14.37
N GLU A 88 2.32 27.05 -14.83
CA GLU A 88 1.92 27.40 -16.21
C GLU A 88 2.10 28.91 -16.51
N CYS A 89 1.93 29.76 -15.50
CA CYS A 89 2.09 31.19 -15.66
C CYS A 89 3.55 31.68 -15.59
N LEU A 90 4.42 30.92 -14.88
CA LEU A 90 5.82 31.32 -14.64
C LEU A 90 6.66 31.59 -15.91
N PRO A 91 6.58 30.79 -17.00
CA PRO A 91 7.33 31.08 -18.24
C PRO A 91 6.92 32.34 -18.96
N SER A 92 5.70 32.81 -18.74
CA SER A 92 5.14 34.02 -19.38
C SER A 92 5.42 35.31 -18.60
N VAL A 93 6.06 35.19 -17.42
CA VAL A 93 6.43 36.37 -16.63
C VAL A 93 7.57 37.09 -17.34
N PRO A 94 7.41 38.38 -17.74
CA PRO A 94 8.52 39.14 -18.27
C PRO A 94 9.69 39.14 -17.29
N GLU A 95 10.92 38.93 -17.76
CA GLU A 95 12.11 39.21 -16.94
C GLU A 95 12.07 40.70 -16.58
N VAL A 96 11.49 41.01 -15.46
CA VAL A 96 11.65 42.29 -14.82
C VAL A 96 13.09 42.26 -14.32
N ASN A 97 13.98 42.94 -15.07
CA ASN A 97 15.25 43.42 -14.56
C ASN A 97 14.90 44.33 -13.37
N THR A 98 14.60 43.73 -12.26
CA THR A 98 14.68 44.42 -10.99
C THR A 98 16.17 44.68 -10.85
N PRO A 99 16.61 45.95 -10.87
CA PRO A 99 17.98 46.25 -10.53
C PRO A 99 18.20 45.54 -9.22
N ALA A 100 19.22 44.68 -9.17
CA ALA A 100 19.68 44.11 -7.93
C ALA A 100 19.73 45.31 -6.99
N ARG A 101 18.67 45.42 -6.15
CA ARG A 101 18.73 46.34 -5.02
C ARG A 101 19.89 45.75 -4.27
N LYS A 102 21.10 46.31 -4.55
CA LYS A 102 22.17 46.21 -3.60
C LYS A 102 21.43 46.36 -2.30
N GLU A 103 21.35 45.26 -1.52
CA GLU A 103 21.20 45.39 -0.11
C GLU A 103 22.30 46.38 0.25
N ALA A 104 21.95 47.68 0.20
CA ALA A 104 22.52 48.58 1.13
C ALA A 104 22.18 47.90 2.43
N ALA A 105 23.14 47.12 2.93
CA ALA A 105 23.16 46.71 4.32
C ALA A 105 22.84 48.03 5.02
N ARG A 106 21.57 48.18 5.40
CA ARG A 106 21.27 49.03 6.51
C ARG A 106 22.17 48.40 7.56
N GLN A 107 23.24 49.05 7.86
CA GLN A 107 23.99 48.83 9.07
C GLN A 107 22.98 49.07 10.18
N THR A 108 22.13 48.04 10.44
CA THR A 108 21.41 47.98 11.67
C THR A 108 22.52 47.79 12.70
N THR A 109 22.75 48.82 13.44
CA THR A 109 23.64 48.79 14.60
C THR A 109 23.31 47.49 15.32
N PRO A 110 24.29 46.58 15.54
CA PRO A 110 23.99 45.27 16.16
C PRO A 110 23.23 45.53 17.46
N ILE A 111 22.06 44.86 17.62
CA ILE A 111 21.24 45.03 18.83
C ILE A 111 22.07 44.54 20.00
N ASN A 112 22.32 45.45 20.96
CA ASN A 112 23.05 45.10 22.19
C ASN A 112 22.11 44.39 23.16
N TRP A 113 21.88 43.10 22.93
CA TRP A 113 21.02 42.28 23.78
C TRP A 113 21.43 42.26 25.24
N PRO A 114 22.73 42.16 25.63
CA PRO A 114 23.17 42.28 27.02
C PRO A 114 22.73 43.56 27.68
N ALA A 115 22.82 44.72 27.02
CA ALA A 115 22.39 46.01 27.56
C ALA A 115 20.88 46.05 27.76
N ILE A 116 20.10 45.50 26.84
CA ILE A 116 18.63 45.43 26.97
C ILE A 116 18.25 44.49 28.13
N PHE A 117 18.87 43.33 28.22
CA PHE A 117 18.62 42.36 29.30
C PHE A 117 19.04 42.93 30.65
N GLY A 118 20.13 43.72 30.71
CA GLY A 118 20.63 44.37 31.94
C GLY A 118 19.65 45.39 32.54
N GLN A 119 18.66 45.88 31.79
CA GLN A 119 17.61 46.79 32.31
C GLN A 119 16.53 46.05 33.12
N SER A 120 16.53 44.72 33.14
CA SER A 120 15.60 43.93 33.94
C SER A 120 15.99 43.93 35.45
N VAL A 121 15.02 43.67 36.30
CA VAL A 121 15.23 43.58 37.78
C VAL A 121 15.04 42.13 38.23
N ALA A 122 15.75 41.78 39.30
CA ALA A 122 15.56 40.49 39.94
C ALA A 122 14.26 40.46 40.78
N GLY A 123 13.50 39.35 40.69
CA GLY A 123 12.27 39.17 41.44
C GLY A 123 11.62 37.81 41.16
N GLU A 124 10.58 37.51 41.90
CA GLU A 124 9.76 36.30 41.61
C GLU A 124 8.80 36.56 40.42
N SER A 125 8.79 35.65 39.48
CA SER A 125 7.92 35.77 38.33
C SER A 125 6.48 35.35 38.65
N PRO A 126 5.46 36.21 38.43
CA PRO A 126 4.05 35.80 38.59
C PRO A 126 3.68 34.56 37.72
N TYR A 127 4.30 34.38 36.59
CA TYR A 127 4.12 33.21 35.74
C TYR A 127 4.59 31.92 36.41
N LEU A 128 5.79 31.91 37.00
CA LEU A 128 6.32 30.74 37.70
C LEU A 128 5.57 30.46 38.99
N VAL A 129 5.21 31.52 39.75
CA VAL A 129 4.41 31.38 40.96
C VAL A 129 3.04 30.74 40.65
N GLY A 130 2.37 31.17 39.55
CA GLY A 130 1.12 30.58 39.09
C GLY A 130 1.22 29.09 38.70
N LYS A 131 2.42 28.63 38.42
CA LYS A 131 2.75 27.20 38.17
C LYS A 131 3.21 26.44 39.41
N GLY A 132 3.18 27.06 40.59
CA GLY A 132 3.68 26.49 41.85
C GLY A 132 5.20 26.33 41.86
N LEU A 133 5.93 27.10 41.08
CA LEU A 133 7.41 27.18 41.02
C LEU A 133 7.86 28.43 41.76
N THR A 134 7.81 28.38 43.09
CA THR A 134 8.18 29.49 43.97
C THR A 134 9.67 29.43 44.33
N GLY A 135 10.26 30.57 44.74
CA GLY A 135 11.66 30.67 45.18
C GLY A 135 12.67 30.79 44.02
N TYR A 136 12.21 30.80 42.75
CA TYR A 136 13.10 31.04 41.60
C TYR A 136 13.26 32.54 41.36
N VAL A 137 14.43 33.10 41.69
CA VAL A 137 14.76 34.46 41.35
C VAL A 137 14.95 34.59 39.84
N SER A 138 14.06 35.35 39.22
CA SER A 138 13.99 35.54 37.75
C SER A 138 14.32 37.00 37.40
N ARG A 139 14.51 37.28 36.13
CA ARG A 139 14.67 38.64 35.60
C ARG A 139 13.34 39.12 35.06
N LEU A 140 12.88 40.28 35.50
CA LEU A 140 11.56 40.85 35.19
C LEU A 140 11.71 42.18 34.45
N SER A 141 10.75 42.48 33.57
CA SER A 141 10.69 43.78 32.91
C SER A 141 10.37 44.90 33.88
N THR A 142 11.08 46.01 33.78
CA THR A 142 10.89 47.21 34.61
C THR A 142 9.76 48.08 34.13
N ARG A 143 9.31 47.92 32.93
CA ARG A 143 8.24 48.70 32.26
C ARG A 143 7.38 47.81 31.37
N GLU A 144 6.25 48.34 30.97
CA GLU A 144 5.42 47.72 29.98
C GLU A 144 6.13 47.65 28.60
N LEU A 145 6.03 46.52 27.91
CA LEU A 145 6.62 46.26 26.61
C LEU A 145 5.56 45.76 25.60
N MET A 146 5.61 46.26 24.37
CA MET A 146 4.83 45.76 23.24
C MET A 146 5.69 44.89 22.36
N VAL A 147 5.40 43.58 22.26
CA VAL A 147 6.20 42.63 21.47
C VAL A 147 5.27 41.72 20.67
N GLY A 148 5.45 41.70 19.37
CA GLY A 148 4.64 40.85 18.49
C GLY A 148 3.15 41.20 18.40
N GLY A 149 2.79 42.41 18.81
CA GLY A 149 1.40 42.87 18.91
C GLY A 149 0.75 42.61 20.28
N GLU A 150 1.42 41.90 21.15
CA GLU A 150 0.98 41.57 22.50
C GLU A 150 1.57 42.55 23.51
N LYS A 151 0.82 42.81 24.59
CA LYS A 151 1.15 43.70 25.66
C LYS A 151 1.69 42.96 26.89
N TYR A 152 2.94 43.22 27.25
CA TYR A 152 3.61 42.65 28.44
C TYR A 152 3.75 43.73 29.52
N PRO A 153 3.00 43.64 30.62
CA PRO A 153 3.08 44.61 31.73
C PRO A 153 4.45 44.58 32.43
N ALA A 154 4.77 45.62 33.18
CA ALA A 154 5.92 45.60 34.08
C ALA A 154 5.82 44.42 35.04
N GLY A 155 6.92 43.77 35.31
CA GLY A 155 6.96 42.48 36.07
C GLY A 155 6.81 41.22 35.19
N SER A 156 6.65 41.37 33.86
CA SER A 156 6.71 40.20 32.96
C SER A 156 8.09 39.58 32.93
N LEU A 157 8.14 38.26 32.85
CA LEU A 157 9.37 37.48 32.85
C LEU A 157 10.20 37.75 31.57
N MET A 158 11.47 38.16 31.77
CA MET A 158 12.45 38.39 30.70
C MET A 158 13.48 37.27 30.69
N LEU A 159 13.59 36.55 29.58
CA LEU A 159 14.45 35.39 29.47
C LEU A 159 15.49 35.62 28.34
N PRO A 160 16.81 35.47 28.66
CA PRO A 160 17.85 35.64 27.62
C PRO A 160 17.92 34.38 26.76
N VAL A 161 17.72 34.57 25.46
CA VAL A 161 17.97 33.52 24.46
C VAL A 161 19.46 33.48 24.19
N LYS A 162 20.11 32.35 24.42
CA LYS A 162 21.56 32.18 24.29
C LYS A 162 21.92 31.17 23.19
N ASN A 163 23.02 31.42 22.52
CA ASN A 163 23.62 30.42 21.62
C ASN A 163 24.47 29.40 22.42
N SER A 164 25.05 28.41 21.76
CA SER A 164 25.92 27.39 22.38
C SER A 164 27.20 27.95 23.00
N GLN A 165 27.59 29.20 22.68
CA GLN A 165 28.72 29.89 23.31
C GLN A 165 28.32 30.73 24.55
N GLY A 166 27.04 30.71 24.93
CA GLY A 166 26.51 31.48 26.04
C GLY A 166 26.22 32.97 25.75
N ALA A 167 26.45 33.43 24.52
CA ALA A 167 26.16 34.81 24.12
C ALA A 167 24.65 35.03 23.93
N ILE A 168 24.13 36.18 24.45
CA ILE A 168 22.71 36.53 24.32
C ILE A 168 22.44 36.96 22.87
N THR A 169 21.55 36.25 22.20
CA THR A 169 21.16 36.45 20.81
C THR A 169 19.72 36.99 20.67
N GLY A 170 18.99 37.08 21.74
CA GLY A 170 17.63 37.56 21.80
C GLY A 170 17.05 37.55 23.20
N ILE A 171 15.80 37.96 23.34
CA ILE A 171 15.05 37.98 24.60
C ILE A 171 13.63 37.46 24.29
N GLN A 172 13.19 36.49 25.12
CA GLN A 172 11.79 36.05 25.18
C GLN A 172 11.11 36.69 26.36
N LEU A 173 9.88 37.20 26.18
CA LEU A 173 9.01 37.66 27.25
C LEU A 173 7.93 36.61 27.50
N ILE A 174 7.57 36.42 28.79
CA ILE A 174 6.42 35.59 29.18
C ILE A 174 5.57 36.43 30.16
N GLY A 175 4.29 36.63 29.83
CA GLY A 175 3.29 37.27 30.66
C GLY A 175 2.84 36.38 31.82
N SER A 176 2.17 36.99 32.81
CA SER A 176 1.57 36.23 33.92
C SER A 176 0.51 35.22 33.48
N ASP A 177 -0.13 35.46 32.35
CA ASP A 177 -1.11 34.61 31.67
C ASP A 177 -0.49 33.47 30.83
N GLY A 178 0.86 33.45 30.75
CA GLY A 178 1.60 32.48 29.96
C GLY A 178 1.79 32.84 28.48
N ALA A 179 1.31 33.99 27.99
CA ALA A 179 1.59 34.50 26.65
C ALA A 179 3.11 34.66 26.46
N LYS A 180 3.63 34.23 25.30
CA LYS A 180 5.07 34.19 25.01
C LYS A 180 5.37 34.91 23.71
N SER A 181 6.33 35.84 23.70
CA SER A 181 6.82 36.47 22.48
C SER A 181 8.34 36.70 22.50
N LEU A 182 8.95 36.57 21.31
CA LEU A 182 10.35 36.91 21.10
C LEU A 182 10.47 38.38 20.69
N MET A 183 11.39 39.13 21.30
CA MET A 183 11.68 40.51 20.88
C MET A 183 12.18 40.55 19.43
N LYS A 184 11.74 41.56 18.69
CA LYS A 184 12.07 41.72 17.25
C LYS A 184 13.58 41.78 17.05
N GLY A 185 14.09 40.94 16.15
CA GLY A 185 15.54 40.82 15.87
C GLY A 185 16.25 39.72 16.66
N SER A 186 15.55 38.99 17.57
CA SER A 186 16.10 37.83 18.26
C SER A 186 16.42 36.70 17.26
N LYS A 187 17.58 36.07 17.41
CA LYS A 187 17.97 34.85 16.72
C LYS A 187 17.70 33.67 17.64
N TYR A 188 16.92 32.68 17.21
CA TYR A 188 16.53 31.56 18.09
C TYR A 188 16.82 30.17 17.51
N SER A 189 17.07 30.03 16.20
CA SER A 189 17.38 28.74 15.60
C SER A 189 18.70 28.20 16.17
N GLY A 190 18.67 27.00 16.76
CA GLY A 190 19.81 26.41 17.48
C GLY A 190 20.17 27.12 18.80
N CYS A 191 19.38 28.10 19.25
CA CYS A 191 19.57 28.80 20.53
C CYS A 191 18.58 28.26 21.55
N PHE A 192 18.83 28.54 22.84
CA PHE A 192 18.03 28.03 23.93
C PHE A 192 18.04 29.02 25.13
N ILE A 193 17.16 28.79 26.08
CA ILE A 193 17.09 29.56 27.33
C ILE A 193 17.51 28.63 28.49
N PRO A 194 18.66 28.87 29.13
CA PRO A 194 19.06 28.13 30.33
C PRO A 194 18.19 28.53 31.53
N VAL A 195 17.90 27.57 32.42
CA VAL A 195 17.16 27.82 33.67
C VAL A 195 18.10 28.30 34.77
N SER A 196 19.33 27.85 34.77
CA SER A 196 20.39 28.26 35.69
C SER A 196 21.56 28.92 34.95
N ASP A 197 22.57 29.36 35.66
CA ASP A 197 23.74 29.96 35.05
C ASP A 197 24.37 29.07 33.97
N PHE A 198 24.90 29.72 32.96
CA PHE A 198 25.60 29.02 31.89
C PHE A 198 26.85 28.33 32.42
N PRO A 199 27.02 27.02 32.26
CA PRO A 199 28.09 26.27 32.93
C PRO A 199 29.46 26.69 32.40
N VAL A 200 30.42 26.85 33.30
CA VAL A 200 31.83 27.13 33.01
C VAL A 200 32.52 25.85 32.49
N GLU A 201 32.26 24.72 33.14
CA GLU A 201 32.72 23.39 32.75
C GLU A 201 31.63 22.64 32.00
N ALA A 202 32.01 21.60 31.23
CA ALA A 202 31.04 20.79 30.50
C ALA A 202 30.08 20.05 31.48
N PRO A 203 28.77 20.23 31.39
CA PRO A 203 27.85 19.48 32.24
C PRO A 203 27.85 18.00 31.87
N GLU A 204 27.78 17.13 32.89
CA GLU A 204 27.67 15.69 32.67
C GLU A 204 26.34 15.34 31.95
N LYS A 205 25.26 16.01 32.37
CA LYS A 205 23.91 15.79 31.84
C LYS A 205 23.24 17.11 31.47
N VAL A 206 22.51 17.13 30.34
CA VAL A 206 21.73 18.28 29.87
C VAL A 206 20.31 17.83 29.61
N ALA A 207 19.31 18.50 30.20
CA ALA A 207 17.90 18.26 29.93
C ALA A 207 17.32 19.39 29.09
N ILE A 208 16.68 19.04 27.99
CA ILE A 208 16.12 19.98 27.03
C ILE A 208 14.59 19.81 26.96
N ALA A 209 13.84 20.81 27.39
CA ALA A 209 12.38 20.87 27.30
C ALA A 209 11.95 21.84 26.20
N GLU A 210 10.69 21.74 25.73
CA GLU A 210 10.15 22.69 24.76
C GLU A 210 10.04 24.10 25.36
N GLY A 211 9.36 24.21 26.49
CA GLY A 211 9.03 25.47 27.13
C GLY A 211 9.81 25.74 28.41
N TYR A 212 9.94 27.02 28.80
CA TYR A 212 10.70 27.43 29.98
C TYR A 212 10.11 26.90 31.30
N GLY A 213 8.77 26.96 31.47
CA GLY A 213 8.12 26.42 32.68
C GLY A 213 8.37 24.91 32.88
N THR A 214 8.31 24.16 31.78
CA THR A 214 8.64 22.72 31.76
C THR A 214 10.12 22.50 32.09
N ALA A 215 11.04 23.33 31.55
CA ALA A 215 12.46 23.23 31.86
C ALA A 215 12.76 23.51 33.33
N VAL A 216 12.08 24.49 33.95
CA VAL A 216 12.16 24.77 35.41
C VAL A 216 11.62 23.57 36.21
N SER A 217 10.49 22.97 35.79
CA SER A 217 9.99 21.76 36.46
C SER A 217 10.97 20.59 36.37
N VAL A 218 11.59 20.39 35.20
CA VAL A 218 12.60 19.32 34.96
C VAL A 218 13.83 19.50 35.87
N SER A 219 14.21 20.75 36.28
CA SER A 219 15.28 20.97 37.24
C SER A 219 14.99 20.40 38.63
N LEU A 220 13.71 20.19 38.98
CA LEU A 220 13.29 19.53 40.22
C LEU A 220 13.23 18.00 40.08
N LEU A 221 13.18 17.48 38.83
CA LEU A 221 12.96 16.07 38.53
C LEU A 221 14.26 15.32 38.21
N SER A 222 15.33 16.03 37.84
CA SER A 222 16.60 15.43 37.45
C SER A 222 17.80 16.29 37.95
N ASP A 223 18.97 15.68 37.94
CA ASP A 223 20.27 16.32 38.21
C ASP A 223 20.93 16.94 36.95
N ALA A 224 20.21 16.91 35.81
CA ALA A 224 20.69 17.45 34.54
C ALA A 224 20.59 18.98 34.49
N TRP A 225 21.56 19.65 33.85
CA TRP A 225 21.47 21.07 33.56
C TRP A 225 20.30 21.37 32.64
N PRO A 226 19.28 22.15 33.07
CA PRO A 226 18.03 22.28 32.33
C PRO A 226 18.04 23.49 31.41
N LEU A 227 17.47 23.35 30.23
CA LEU A 227 17.26 24.41 29.26
C LEU A 227 15.96 24.25 28.49
N ALA A 228 15.45 25.36 27.93
CA ALA A 228 14.27 25.39 27.06
C ALA A 228 14.66 25.69 25.61
N ALA A 229 14.13 24.93 24.67
CA ALA A 229 14.33 25.08 23.23
C ALA A 229 13.42 26.13 22.59
N LEU A 230 12.55 26.79 23.31
CA LEU A 230 11.56 27.79 22.90
C LEU A 230 10.37 27.28 22.10
N SER A 231 10.53 26.23 21.31
CA SER A 231 9.45 25.65 20.50
C SER A 231 9.79 24.21 20.04
N LYS A 232 8.75 23.43 19.65
CA LYS A 232 8.90 22.11 19.04
C LYS A 232 9.82 22.12 17.83
N THR A 233 9.68 23.13 16.97
CA THR A 233 10.45 23.22 15.72
C THR A 233 11.93 23.49 15.94
N ASN A 234 12.30 24.07 17.09
CA ASN A 234 13.70 24.35 17.43
C ASN A 234 14.33 23.25 18.31
N LEU A 235 13.57 22.29 18.80
CA LEU A 235 14.04 21.28 19.76
C LEU A 235 15.24 20.50 19.21
N LYS A 236 15.17 20.04 17.96
CA LYS A 236 16.27 19.33 17.30
C LYS A 236 17.51 20.23 17.13
N ALA A 237 17.33 21.45 16.63
CA ALA A 237 18.45 22.37 16.38
C ALA A 237 19.14 22.81 17.71
N ALA A 238 18.38 23.00 18.79
CA ALA A 238 18.92 23.27 20.10
C ALA A 238 19.72 22.07 20.65
N ALA A 239 19.22 20.85 20.48
CA ALA A 239 19.92 19.62 20.88
C ALA A 239 21.23 19.42 20.10
N GLU A 240 21.22 19.67 18.79
CA GLU A 240 22.42 19.61 17.93
C GLU A 240 23.46 20.64 18.37
N ALA A 241 23.06 21.89 18.68
CA ALA A 241 23.94 22.93 19.18
C ALA A 241 24.56 22.57 20.56
N VAL A 242 23.79 21.91 21.44
CA VAL A 242 24.27 21.40 22.72
C VAL A 242 25.26 20.27 22.49
N ARG A 243 25.00 19.33 21.59
CA ARG A 243 25.91 18.21 21.27
C ARG A 243 27.23 18.72 20.67
N GLU A 244 27.15 19.69 19.78
CA GLU A 244 28.35 20.33 19.21
C GLU A 244 29.23 20.99 20.28
N ARG A 245 28.60 21.65 21.23
CA ARG A 245 29.32 22.34 22.34
C ARG A 245 29.89 21.39 23.36
N TRP A 246 29.15 20.32 23.75
CA TRP A 246 29.54 19.34 24.77
C TRP A 246 29.34 17.92 24.20
N PRO A 247 30.38 17.42 23.47
CA PRO A 247 30.27 16.13 22.76
C PRO A 247 29.99 14.92 23.67
N GLU A 248 30.46 14.97 24.93
CA GLU A 248 30.34 13.84 25.85
C GLU A 248 29.13 13.96 26.80
N ALA A 249 28.43 15.07 26.84
CA ALA A 249 27.28 15.26 27.73
C ALA A 249 26.15 14.27 27.43
N GLN A 250 25.52 13.72 28.46
CA GLN A 250 24.28 12.96 28.30
C GLN A 250 23.13 13.94 28.07
N ILE A 251 22.59 13.96 26.83
CA ILE A 251 21.47 14.81 26.47
C ILE A 251 20.17 14.07 26.70
N ILE A 252 19.24 14.66 27.46
CA ILE A 252 17.91 14.14 27.75
C ILE A 252 16.87 15.10 27.18
N ILE A 253 16.04 14.63 26.28
CA ILE A 253 14.91 15.41 25.75
C ILE A 253 13.70 15.16 26.66
N ALA A 254 13.29 16.17 27.40
CA ALA A 254 12.07 16.18 28.21
C ALA A 254 10.89 16.51 27.28
N GLY A 255 10.34 15.49 26.64
CA GLY A 255 9.30 15.63 25.61
C GLY A 255 7.89 15.80 26.18
N ASP A 256 7.01 16.39 25.40
CA ASP A 256 5.60 16.53 25.73
C ASP A 256 4.83 15.27 25.28
N ASN A 257 3.84 14.87 26.07
CA ASN A 257 2.85 13.86 25.69
C ASN A 257 1.64 14.55 25.08
N ASP A 258 1.60 14.66 23.75
CA ASP A 258 0.46 15.24 23.02
C ASP A 258 -0.60 14.19 22.66
N PHE A 259 -0.79 13.18 23.52
CA PHE A 259 -1.74 12.10 23.26
C PHE A 259 -3.16 12.63 23.05
N MET A 260 -3.76 12.27 21.91
CA MET A 260 -5.19 12.46 21.59
C MET A 260 -5.67 11.20 20.86
N ASP A 261 -6.84 10.68 21.25
CA ASP A 261 -7.41 9.49 20.61
C ASP A 261 -7.54 9.68 19.09
N GLY A 262 -7.03 8.73 18.32
CA GLY A 262 -7.07 8.73 16.85
C GLY A 262 -6.10 9.69 16.15
N LYS A 263 -5.16 10.32 16.88
CA LYS A 263 -4.13 11.20 16.30
C LYS A 263 -2.71 10.78 16.70
N PRO A 264 -1.71 11.01 15.83
CA PRO A 264 -0.31 10.83 16.19
C PRO A 264 0.08 11.70 17.40
N ASN A 265 0.96 11.20 18.25
CA ASN A 265 1.51 11.95 19.37
C ASN A 265 2.71 12.79 18.90
N GLU A 266 2.44 13.99 18.38
CA GLU A 266 3.46 14.87 17.77
C GLU A 266 4.59 15.22 18.73
N GLY A 267 4.29 15.50 20.02
CA GLY A 267 5.29 15.84 21.03
C GLY A 267 6.29 14.71 21.22
N ARG A 268 5.78 13.47 21.33
CA ARG A 268 6.61 12.27 21.41
C ARG A 268 7.50 12.08 20.17
N GLU A 269 6.94 12.23 18.97
CA GLU A 269 7.68 12.03 17.71
C GLU A 269 8.81 13.07 17.56
N VAL A 270 8.54 14.32 17.87
CA VAL A 270 9.54 15.40 17.78
C VAL A 270 10.66 15.18 18.80
N ALA A 271 10.33 14.78 20.06
CA ALA A 271 11.31 14.46 21.08
C ALA A 271 12.22 13.29 20.66
N ILE A 272 11.66 12.22 20.11
CA ILE A 272 12.41 11.06 19.58
C ILE A 272 13.33 11.49 18.43
N LYS A 273 12.85 12.27 17.47
CA LYS A 273 13.66 12.76 16.34
C LYS A 273 14.84 13.64 16.80
N ALA A 274 14.61 14.48 17.81
CA ALA A 274 15.67 15.31 18.41
C ALA A 274 16.73 14.45 19.12
N ALA A 275 16.31 13.49 19.92
CA ALA A 275 17.20 12.60 20.65
C ALA A 275 18.03 11.71 19.70
N LEU A 276 17.44 11.14 18.66
CA LEU A 276 18.14 10.35 17.63
C LEU A 276 19.25 11.16 16.93
N ALA A 277 19.00 12.43 16.63
CA ALA A 277 19.97 13.30 15.97
C ALA A 277 21.26 13.51 16.81
N VAL A 278 21.15 13.41 18.13
CA VAL A 278 22.26 13.67 19.07
C VAL A 278 22.69 12.45 19.88
N LYS A 279 22.20 11.26 19.56
CA LYS A 279 22.40 10.03 20.34
C LYS A 279 22.06 10.24 21.81
N GLY A 280 20.96 10.93 22.06
CA GLY A 280 20.47 11.30 23.38
C GLY A 280 19.36 10.39 23.90
N TRP A 281 18.80 10.77 25.04
CA TRP A 281 17.72 10.09 25.76
C TRP A 281 16.42 10.89 25.63
N VAL A 282 15.29 10.23 25.88
CA VAL A 282 13.96 10.86 25.91
C VAL A 282 13.29 10.49 27.23
N SER A 283 12.57 11.43 27.83
CA SER A 283 11.64 11.16 28.93
C SER A 283 10.33 11.88 28.63
N ILE A 284 9.19 11.15 28.69
CA ILE A 284 7.86 11.66 28.34
C ILE A 284 6.87 11.31 29.42
N PRO A 285 6.01 12.23 29.88
CA PRO A 285 5.00 11.94 30.91
C PRO A 285 4.13 10.74 30.51
N PRO A 286 3.93 9.75 31.42
CA PRO A 286 3.08 8.60 31.13
C PRO A 286 1.59 8.97 31.13
N GLY A 287 0.76 8.12 30.51
CA GLY A 287 -0.70 8.25 30.53
C GLY A 287 -1.31 8.51 29.15
N ARG A 288 -2.65 8.58 29.13
CA ARG A 288 -3.47 8.82 27.94
C ARG A 288 -4.10 10.22 27.89
N ALA A 289 -3.44 11.21 28.49
CA ALA A 289 -3.86 12.60 28.45
C ALA A 289 -2.70 13.47 27.96
N LYS A 290 -3.05 14.59 27.33
CA LYS A 290 -2.05 15.59 26.97
C LYS A 290 -1.45 16.19 28.21
N ALA A 291 -0.11 16.10 28.38
CA ALA A 291 0.61 16.66 29.51
C ALA A 291 2.08 16.92 29.17
N ASP A 292 2.66 17.97 29.71
CA ASP A 292 4.09 18.13 29.82
C ASP A 292 4.59 17.73 31.25
N TRP A 293 5.92 17.78 31.51
CA TRP A 293 6.46 17.43 32.81
C TRP A 293 6.11 18.44 33.94
N ASP A 294 5.72 19.68 33.60
CA ASP A 294 5.18 20.63 34.55
C ASP A 294 3.75 20.27 34.96
N ASP A 295 2.90 19.91 33.97
CA ASP A 295 1.54 19.41 34.23
C ASP A 295 1.57 18.16 35.12
N TYR A 296 2.41 17.18 34.73
CA TYR A 296 2.55 15.93 35.49
C TYR A 296 3.04 16.16 36.91
N ARG A 297 4.02 17.09 37.13
CA ARG A 297 4.50 17.49 38.43
C ARG A 297 3.40 18.13 39.28
N ARG A 298 2.58 18.97 38.68
CA ARG A 298 1.48 19.63 39.42
C ARG A 298 0.39 18.65 39.86
N ASP A 299 0.08 17.67 38.97
CA ASP A 299 -0.99 16.70 39.21
C ASP A 299 -0.59 15.61 40.23
N PHE A 300 0.67 15.15 40.21
CA PHE A 300 1.13 13.98 40.98
C PHE A 300 2.19 14.33 42.06
N GLY A 301 2.64 15.57 42.17
CA GLY A 301 3.68 16.03 43.10
C GLY A 301 5.11 15.74 42.60
N VAL A 302 6.07 16.48 43.19
CA VAL A 302 7.49 16.44 42.76
C VAL A 302 8.12 15.05 42.90
N GLN A 303 7.86 14.35 44.02
CA GLN A 303 8.47 13.05 44.27
C GLN A 303 8.06 12.01 43.24
N ARG A 304 6.75 11.88 42.96
CA ARG A 304 6.25 10.93 41.97
C ARG A 304 6.67 11.32 40.55
N ALA A 305 6.70 12.60 40.24
CA ALA A 305 7.17 13.08 38.93
C ALA A 305 8.65 12.79 38.71
N ARG A 306 9.50 12.89 39.78
CA ARG A 306 10.93 12.54 39.72
C ARG A 306 11.13 11.05 39.44
N GLU A 307 10.39 10.19 40.14
CA GLU A 307 10.41 8.75 39.92
C GLU A 307 9.98 8.42 38.49
N SER A 308 8.85 8.98 38.05
CA SER A 308 8.34 8.75 36.67
C SER A 308 9.25 9.31 35.58
N PHE A 309 9.92 10.47 35.84
CA PHE A 309 10.87 11.03 34.86
C PHE A 309 12.04 10.07 34.64
N ALA A 310 12.53 9.42 35.68
CA ALA A 310 13.60 8.42 35.57
C ALA A 310 13.09 7.09 34.99
N GLU A 311 11.89 6.63 35.37
CA GLU A 311 11.28 5.39 34.89
C GLU A 311 10.97 5.45 33.38
N GLU A 312 10.49 6.60 32.90
CA GLU A 312 10.11 6.80 31.50
C GLU A 312 11.29 7.24 30.60
N MET A 313 12.52 7.31 31.18
CA MET A 313 13.71 7.68 30.40
C MET A 313 14.20 6.51 29.56
N PHE A 314 14.31 6.73 28.25
CA PHE A 314 14.83 5.74 27.31
C PHE A 314 15.71 6.40 26.23
N ASN A 315 16.66 5.62 25.67
CA ASN A 315 17.43 6.02 24.52
C ASN A 315 16.73 5.47 23.27
N PRO A 316 16.20 6.29 22.35
CA PRO A 316 15.53 5.81 21.16
C PRO A 316 16.48 5.16 20.14
N GLY A 317 17.80 5.35 20.30
CA GLY A 317 18.84 4.64 19.54
C GLY A 317 19.20 3.27 20.12
N ASP A 318 18.85 3.01 21.39
CA ASP A 318 19.06 1.71 22.01
C ASP A 318 17.93 0.76 21.58
N THR A 319 18.32 -0.30 20.88
CA THR A 319 17.42 -1.41 20.55
C THR A 319 17.22 -2.37 21.73
N GLU A 320 17.84 -2.12 22.86
CA GLU A 320 17.75 -3.02 24.00
C GLU A 320 16.44 -2.85 24.76
N THR A 321 15.66 -3.93 24.75
CA THR A 321 14.47 -4.06 25.56
C THR A 321 14.83 -4.11 27.05
N ARG A 322 14.14 -3.31 27.90
CA ARG A 322 14.26 -3.48 29.36
C ARG A 322 13.75 -4.87 29.74
N LEU A 323 14.65 -5.67 30.31
CA LEU A 323 14.32 -6.98 30.83
C LEU A 323 13.43 -6.86 32.06
N PRO A 324 12.46 -7.77 32.24
CA PRO A 324 11.65 -7.80 33.46
C PRO A 324 12.54 -8.07 34.70
N PRO A 325 12.12 -7.62 35.90
CA PRO A 325 12.86 -7.88 37.14
C PRO A 325 13.12 -9.37 37.31
N GLY A 326 14.35 -9.70 37.74
CA GLY A 326 14.78 -11.09 37.92
C GLY A 326 15.21 -11.81 36.64
N PHE A 327 15.01 -11.26 35.45
CA PHE A 327 15.50 -11.85 34.21
C PHE A 327 16.85 -11.24 33.80
N ARG A 328 17.74 -12.10 33.33
CA ARG A 328 19.06 -11.73 32.81
C ARG A 328 19.35 -12.45 31.50
N LEU A 329 19.67 -11.66 30.48
CA LEU A 329 20.10 -12.16 29.17
C LEU A 329 21.61 -12.08 29.06
N THR A 330 22.24 -13.22 28.78
CA THR A 330 23.69 -13.32 28.52
C THR A 330 23.92 -13.69 27.06
N LYS A 331 25.20 -13.76 26.65
CA LYS A 331 25.57 -14.22 25.29
C LYS A 331 25.20 -15.69 25.08
N GLU A 332 25.05 -16.49 26.13
CA GLU A 332 24.83 -17.94 26.06
C GLU A 332 23.39 -18.32 26.38
N PHE A 333 22.75 -17.68 27.36
CA PHE A 333 21.45 -18.07 27.85
C PHE A 333 20.61 -16.91 28.41
N LEU A 334 19.29 -17.12 28.41
CA LEU A 334 18.32 -16.39 29.21
C LEU A 334 18.18 -17.08 30.57
N TRP A 335 18.30 -16.31 31.64
CA TRP A 335 18.23 -16.74 33.05
C TRP A 335 17.11 -15.99 33.79
N CYS A 336 16.58 -16.65 34.86
CA CYS A 336 15.75 -15.99 35.84
C CYS A 336 16.33 -16.23 37.23
N GLU A 337 16.43 -15.18 38.06
CA GLU A 337 16.85 -15.19 39.44
C GLU A 337 15.60 -15.02 40.32
N ARG A 338 15.32 -15.99 41.18
CA ARG A 338 14.22 -15.93 42.15
C ARG A 338 14.72 -16.23 43.58
N THR A 339 14.24 -15.47 44.52
CA THR A 339 14.48 -15.73 45.97
C THR A 339 13.54 -16.87 46.37
N ARG A 340 14.06 -17.93 46.92
CA ARG A 340 13.28 -19.05 47.46
C ARG A 340 12.72 -18.65 48.83
N ASN A 341 11.41 -18.51 48.94
CA ASN A 341 10.72 -18.31 50.23
C ASN A 341 10.48 -19.67 50.89
N ASP A 342 11.49 -20.23 51.55
CA ASP A 342 11.40 -21.47 52.33
C ASP A 342 11.31 -21.23 53.84
N GLY A 343 11.02 -19.99 54.24
CA GLY A 343 10.90 -19.62 55.69
C GLY A 343 12.23 -19.47 56.43
N SER A 344 13.38 -19.56 55.71
CA SER A 344 14.69 -19.23 56.32
C SER A 344 15.04 -17.75 56.11
N GLU A 345 15.59 -17.10 57.16
CA GLU A 345 15.98 -15.66 57.13
C GLU A 345 17.09 -15.33 56.14
N SER A 346 17.72 -16.33 55.50
CA SER A 346 18.69 -16.16 54.41
C SER A 346 18.10 -16.61 53.10
N GLY A 347 17.44 -15.70 52.39
CA GLY A 347 16.86 -15.98 51.07
C GLY A 347 17.94 -16.39 50.05
N GLN A 348 18.08 -17.68 49.77
CA GLN A 348 18.96 -18.17 48.69
C GLN A 348 18.38 -17.78 47.35
N VAL A 349 19.18 -17.04 46.54
CA VAL A 349 18.83 -16.69 45.16
C VAL A 349 19.05 -17.92 44.27
N GLN A 350 17.99 -18.48 43.77
CA GLN A 350 18.03 -19.60 42.79
C GLN A 350 18.14 -19.03 41.37
N GLN A 351 19.18 -19.43 40.62
CA GLN A 351 19.32 -19.13 39.19
C GLN A 351 18.72 -20.26 38.35
N ILE A 352 17.74 -19.91 37.54
CA ILE A 352 17.04 -20.88 36.66
C ILE A 352 17.41 -20.56 35.20
N LYS A 353 18.02 -21.54 34.50
CA LYS A 353 18.35 -21.50 33.12
C LYS A 353 17.09 -21.75 32.29
N ILE A 354 16.71 -20.84 31.39
CA ILE A 354 15.44 -20.87 30.64
C ILE A 354 15.66 -21.39 29.22
N CYS A 355 16.39 -20.64 28.40
CA CYS A 355 16.64 -21.01 26.99
C CYS A 355 17.92 -20.34 26.46
N SER A 356 18.30 -20.67 25.23
CA SER A 356 19.29 -19.91 24.46
C SER A 356 18.90 -18.42 24.36
N PRO A 357 19.80 -17.51 24.00
CA PRO A 357 19.49 -16.08 23.97
C PRO A 357 18.29 -15.80 23.06
N LEU A 358 17.25 -15.22 23.65
CA LEU A 358 16.01 -14.82 23.00
C LEU A 358 15.72 -13.37 23.39
N LYS A 359 15.63 -12.48 22.40
CA LYS A 359 15.31 -11.06 22.60
C LYS A 359 13.86 -10.79 22.24
N VAL A 360 13.22 -9.89 23.00
CA VAL A 360 11.91 -9.31 22.67
C VAL A 360 12.17 -7.88 22.23
N THR A 361 12.13 -7.61 20.93
CA THR A 361 12.65 -6.35 20.35
C THR A 361 11.57 -5.31 20.06
N ALA A 362 10.29 -5.72 19.94
CA ALA A 362 9.18 -4.79 19.71
C ALA A 362 7.84 -5.32 20.24
N ILE A 363 6.91 -4.39 20.49
CA ILE A 363 5.48 -4.68 20.58
C ILE A 363 4.92 -4.63 19.18
N THR A 364 4.14 -5.63 18.81
CA THR A 364 3.47 -5.69 17.49
C THR A 364 1.96 -5.56 17.64
N CYS A 365 1.30 -4.86 16.74
CA CYS A 365 -0.16 -4.78 16.62
C CYS A 365 -0.54 -4.54 15.16
N ASP A 366 -1.80 -4.81 14.78
CA ASP A 366 -2.31 -4.43 13.46
C ASP A 366 -2.58 -2.91 13.36
N ALA A 367 -3.01 -2.47 12.17
CA ALA A 367 -3.30 -1.06 11.92
C ALA A 367 -4.49 -0.53 12.72
N ASP A 368 -5.43 -1.41 13.08
CA ASP A 368 -6.66 -1.09 13.83
C ASP A 368 -6.43 -1.13 15.36
N GLY A 369 -5.19 -1.40 15.79
CA GLY A 369 -4.82 -1.50 17.20
C GLY A 369 -5.28 -2.79 17.87
N GLY A 370 -5.49 -3.84 17.09
CA GLY A 370 -5.75 -5.21 17.55
C GLY A 370 -4.54 -6.14 17.38
N ASN A 371 -4.75 -7.45 17.48
CA ASN A 371 -3.76 -8.52 17.22
C ASN A 371 -2.39 -8.26 17.86
N PHE A 372 -2.37 -7.83 19.12
CA PHE A 372 -1.13 -7.55 19.82
C PHE A 372 -0.20 -8.75 19.87
N GLY A 373 1.10 -8.51 19.70
CA GLY A 373 2.15 -9.51 19.70
C GLY A 373 3.47 -9.01 20.26
N ARG A 374 4.49 -9.83 20.09
CA ARG A 374 5.89 -9.53 20.40
C ARG A 374 6.78 -9.92 19.24
N LEU A 375 7.70 -9.05 18.87
CA LEU A 375 8.76 -9.38 17.92
C LEU A 375 9.90 -10.05 18.69
N LEU A 376 10.08 -11.35 18.43
CA LEU A 376 11.13 -12.18 18.99
C LEU A 376 12.31 -12.24 18.03
N GLU A 377 13.54 -12.20 18.55
CA GLU A 377 14.77 -12.31 17.78
C GLU A 377 15.75 -13.27 18.46
N TRP A 378 16.36 -14.15 17.67
CA TRP A 378 17.41 -15.07 18.13
C TRP A 378 18.35 -15.43 17.00
N HIS A 379 19.43 -16.16 17.32
CA HIS A 379 20.36 -16.72 16.34
C HIS A 379 20.35 -18.24 16.45
N ASP A 380 20.44 -18.92 15.30
CA ASP A 380 20.60 -20.36 15.26
C ASP A 380 22.05 -20.79 15.51
N SER A 381 22.32 -22.11 15.50
CA SER A 381 23.66 -22.67 15.70
C SER A 381 24.67 -22.30 14.59
N ASN A 382 24.20 -21.82 13.43
CA ASN A 382 25.03 -21.36 12.33
C ASN A 382 25.30 -19.85 12.39
N GLY A 383 24.74 -19.15 13.40
CA GLY A 383 24.83 -17.71 13.56
C GLY A 383 23.85 -16.92 12.70
N SER A 384 22.91 -17.59 12.00
CA SER A 384 21.89 -16.92 11.21
C SER A 384 20.84 -16.29 12.12
N ARG A 385 20.48 -15.03 11.83
CA ARG A 385 19.46 -14.29 12.59
C ARG A 385 18.06 -14.73 12.18
N HIS A 386 17.22 -14.99 13.19
CA HIS A 386 15.80 -15.28 13.03
C HIS A 386 14.95 -14.24 13.72
N GLU A 387 13.81 -13.91 13.12
CA GLU A 387 12.79 -13.03 13.69
C GLU A 387 11.40 -13.69 13.58
N TRP A 388 10.58 -13.49 14.62
CA TRP A 388 9.19 -13.91 14.61
C TRP A 388 8.30 -12.89 15.30
N ALA A 389 7.36 -12.28 14.54
CA ALA A 389 6.27 -11.50 15.11
C ALA A 389 5.22 -12.48 15.67
N MET A 390 5.37 -12.83 16.95
CA MET A 390 4.54 -13.81 17.65
C MET A 390 3.25 -13.15 18.16
N PRO A 391 2.04 -13.62 17.77
CA PRO A 391 0.79 -13.16 18.38
C PRO A 391 0.73 -13.50 19.87
N MET A 392 0.23 -12.58 20.72
CA MET A 392 0.08 -12.86 22.16
C MET A 392 -0.87 -14.01 22.47
N THR A 393 -1.79 -14.34 21.56
CA THR A 393 -2.70 -15.49 21.69
C THR A 393 -1.98 -16.83 21.80
N VAL A 394 -0.74 -16.93 21.31
CA VAL A 394 0.12 -18.12 21.47
C VAL A 394 0.44 -18.41 22.93
N LEU A 395 0.41 -17.39 23.79
CA LEU A 395 0.64 -17.53 25.25
C LEU A 395 -0.63 -17.93 26.02
N ALA A 396 -1.80 -18.00 25.38
CA ALA A 396 -3.04 -18.39 26.07
C ALA A 396 -3.10 -19.88 26.43
N GLY A 397 -2.26 -20.72 25.78
CA GLY A 397 -2.14 -22.14 26.05
C GLY A 397 -0.95 -22.49 26.95
N ALA A 398 -0.61 -23.78 26.99
CA ALA A 398 0.55 -24.29 27.75
C ALA A 398 1.92 -23.94 27.12
N GLY A 399 1.95 -23.10 26.09
CA GLY A 399 3.17 -22.63 25.41
C GLY A 399 3.84 -23.71 24.56
N GLN A 400 3.11 -24.76 24.15
CA GLN A 400 3.65 -25.81 23.27
C GLN A 400 3.97 -25.22 21.89
N ASP A 401 3.03 -24.52 21.28
CA ASP A 401 3.19 -23.89 19.95
C ASP A 401 4.38 -22.93 19.95
N LEU A 402 4.56 -22.13 21.02
CA LEU A 402 5.71 -21.24 21.18
C LEU A 402 7.03 -22.01 21.08
N ARG A 403 7.14 -23.11 21.85
CA ARG A 403 8.39 -23.88 21.92
C ARG A 403 8.66 -24.62 20.60
N GLU A 404 7.64 -25.19 19.98
CA GLU A 404 7.74 -25.84 18.68
C GLU A 404 8.31 -24.89 17.62
N VAL A 405 7.73 -23.69 17.48
CA VAL A 405 8.18 -22.70 16.50
C VAL A 405 9.62 -22.25 16.77
N LEU A 406 9.98 -21.99 18.01
CA LEU A 406 11.35 -21.58 18.37
C LEU A 406 12.38 -22.67 18.07
N LEU A 407 12.07 -23.93 18.40
CA LEU A 407 12.97 -25.06 18.14
C LEU A 407 13.06 -25.40 16.65
N GLU A 408 11.94 -25.41 15.92
CA GLU A 408 11.91 -25.62 14.45
C GLU A 408 12.78 -24.59 13.70
N ASN A 409 12.84 -23.37 14.22
CA ASN A 409 13.62 -22.28 13.63
C ASN A 409 14.98 -22.07 14.33
N GLY A 410 15.52 -23.11 14.95
CA GLY A 410 16.91 -23.20 15.35
C GLY A 410 17.25 -22.53 16.69
N LEU A 411 16.29 -22.21 17.58
CA LEU A 411 16.63 -21.84 18.94
C LEU A 411 17.24 -23.08 19.63
N HIS A 412 18.52 -23.05 19.87
CA HIS A 412 19.34 -24.20 20.21
C HIS A 412 18.88 -24.97 21.46
N PHE A 413 18.39 -24.26 22.49
CA PHE A 413 18.06 -24.85 23.78
C PHE A 413 16.82 -24.20 24.40
N ILE A 414 15.87 -25.02 24.87
CA ILE A 414 14.81 -24.64 25.81
C ILE A 414 14.80 -25.66 26.94
N SER A 415 14.80 -25.18 28.20
CA SER A 415 14.80 -26.04 29.38
C SER A 415 13.58 -26.97 29.40
N VAL A 416 13.81 -28.22 29.75
CA VAL A 416 12.74 -29.25 29.92
C VAL A 416 12.00 -29.09 31.25
N ASN A 417 12.54 -28.32 32.17
CA ASN A 417 11.92 -28.06 33.47
C ASN A 417 10.62 -27.27 33.35
N GLY A 418 9.55 -27.73 34.00
CA GLY A 418 8.23 -27.09 33.94
C GLY A 418 8.23 -25.64 34.41
N SER A 419 8.97 -25.32 35.49
CA SER A 419 9.10 -23.93 35.98
C SER A 419 9.79 -23.03 34.96
N ALA A 420 10.86 -23.49 34.31
CA ALA A 420 11.58 -22.73 33.31
C ALA A 420 10.72 -22.44 32.06
N ARG A 421 9.84 -23.40 31.70
CA ARG A 421 8.86 -23.22 30.59
C ARG A 421 7.84 -22.12 30.89
N GLY A 422 7.33 -22.07 32.14
CA GLY A 422 6.48 -20.99 32.60
C GLY A 422 7.19 -19.63 32.58
N LEU A 423 8.46 -19.61 33.01
CA LEU A 423 9.29 -18.41 33.00
C LEU A 423 9.61 -17.89 31.60
N LEU A 424 9.72 -18.76 30.58
CA LEU A 424 9.85 -18.33 29.19
C LEU A 424 8.62 -17.53 28.74
N MET A 425 7.41 -18.03 29.04
CA MET A 425 6.17 -17.32 28.72
C MET A 425 6.04 -16.02 29.51
N GLU A 426 6.38 -16.03 30.81
CA GLU A 426 6.39 -14.85 31.68
C GLU A 426 7.35 -13.77 31.16
N TYR A 427 8.57 -14.17 30.76
CA TYR A 427 9.55 -13.28 30.15
C TYR A 427 8.98 -12.55 28.95
N ILE A 428 8.43 -13.30 27.96
CA ILE A 428 7.88 -12.73 26.73
C ILE A 428 6.68 -11.83 27.04
N ALA A 429 5.81 -12.24 27.96
CA ALA A 429 4.61 -11.48 28.33
C ALA A 429 4.94 -10.17 29.05
N THR A 430 5.96 -10.19 29.92
CA THR A 430 6.29 -9.05 30.79
C THR A 430 7.35 -8.11 30.22
N CYS A 431 8.11 -8.53 29.20
CA CYS A 431 9.00 -7.64 28.46
C CYS A 431 8.26 -6.41 27.93
N ARG A 432 8.87 -5.23 28.12
CA ARG A 432 8.33 -3.94 27.67
C ARG A 432 9.27 -3.29 26.66
N PRO A 433 9.31 -3.75 25.42
CA PRO A 433 10.08 -3.08 24.38
C PRO A 433 9.48 -1.71 24.07
N VAL A 434 10.34 -0.74 23.83
CA VAL A 434 9.94 0.62 23.47
C VAL A 434 9.44 0.70 22.04
N ARG A 435 10.04 -0.10 21.16
CA ARG A 435 9.72 -0.14 19.73
C ARG A 435 8.33 -0.74 19.52
N LYS A 436 7.52 -0.07 18.70
CA LYS A 436 6.24 -0.57 18.20
C LYS A 436 6.35 -0.81 16.70
N VAL A 437 5.80 -1.92 16.23
CA VAL A 437 5.82 -2.32 14.83
C VAL A 437 4.42 -2.72 14.42
N THR A 438 3.94 -2.21 13.29
CA THR A 438 2.67 -2.62 12.74
C THR A 438 2.81 -3.99 12.09
N CYS A 439 1.90 -4.91 12.42
CA CYS A 439 1.86 -6.24 11.86
C CYS A 439 0.80 -6.36 10.79
N VAL A 440 1.12 -7.12 9.75
CA VAL A 440 0.16 -7.50 8.70
C VAL A 440 0.14 -9.02 8.56
N GLU A 441 -1.05 -9.59 8.37
CA GLU A 441 -1.27 -11.03 8.22
C GLU A 441 -1.15 -11.53 6.77
N LYS A 442 -1.02 -10.60 5.82
CA LYS A 442 -0.83 -10.90 4.39
C LYS A 442 0.34 -10.11 3.82
N THR A 443 1.01 -10.67 2.83
CA THR A 443 2.05 -9.98 2.05
C THR A 443 1.43 -8.91 1.14
N GLY A 444 2.25 -8.11 0.46
CA GLY A 444 1.81 -7.11 -0.49
C GLY A 444 1.86 -5.69 0.05
N TRP A 445 1.06 -4.78 -0.53
CA TRP A 445 1.10 -3.37 -0.20
C TRP A 445 0.51 -3.05 1.16
N TYR A 446 1.26 -2.25 1.92
CA TYR A 446 0.80 -1.62 3.15
C TYR A 446 1.30 -0.16 3.18
N GLY A 447 0.39 0.78 3.01
CA GLY A 447 0.77 2.18 2.79
C GLY A 447 1.66 2.33 1.56
N GLY A 448 2.84 2.94 1.72
CA GLY A 448 3.86 3.09 0.66
C GLY A 448 4.91 1.97 0.62
N SER A 449 4.78 0.93 1.46
CA SER A 449 5.72 -0.18 1.57
C SER A 449 5.14 -1.46 0.97
N TYR A 450 6.02 -2.34 0.49
CA TYR A 450 5.65 -3.69 0.07
C TYR A 450 6.23 -4.72 1.04
N VAL A 451 5.35 -5.52 1.66
CA VAL A 451 5.70 -6.49 2.70
C VAL A 451 5.85 -7.88 2.10
N LEU A 452 7.01 -8.48 2.30
CA LEU A 452 7.30 -9.89 2.03
C LEU A 452 7.51 -10.64 3.36
N ASN A 453 7.54 -11.96 3.31
CA ASN A 453 7.90 -12.76 4.48
C ASN A 453 9.39 -12.53 4.83
N GLY A 454 9.63 -11.82 5.93
CA GLY A 454 10.98 -11.49 6.42
C GLY A 454 11.65 -10.27 5.79
N GLU A 455 10.96 -9.54 4.89
CA GLU A 455 11.53 -8.35 4.23
C GLU A 455 10.45 -7.31 3.96
N VAL A 456 10.77 -6.02 4.12
CA VAL A 456 9.90 -4.90 3.74
C VAL A 456 10.66 -3.99 2.79
N ILE A 457 10.07 -3.66 1.66
CA ILE A 457 10.66 -2.85 0.60
C ILE A 457 9.93 -1.52 0.52
N GLY A 458 10.68 -0.40 0.57
CA GLY A 458 10.14 0.96 0.61
C GLY A 458 9.60 1.36 1.98
N GLY A 459 9.15 2.62 2.10
CA GLY A 459 8.65 3.18 3.36
C GLY A 459 9.71 3.38 4.46
N GLU A 460 9.26 3.63 5.69
CA GLU A 460 10.16 3.74 6.85
C GLU A 460 10.59 2.34 7.30
N THR A 461 11.90 2.10 7.29
CA THR A 461 12.50 0.82 7.68
C THR A 461 12.04 0.38 9.07
N GLY A 462 11.44 -0.80 9.16
CA GLY A 462 11.05 -1.41 10.43
C GLY A 462 9.74 -0.91 11.04
N SER A 463 8.92 -0.17 10.29
CA SER A 463 7.59 0.28 10.72
C SER A 463 6.52 -0.80 10.58
N VAL A 464 6.69 -1.73 9.63
CA VAL A 464 5.74 -2.81 9.31
C VAL A 464 6.48 -4.16 9.29
N ILE A 465 5.82 -5.25 9.70
CA ILE A 465 6.35 -6.62 9.60
C ILE A 465 5.23 -7.61 9.28
N PHE A 466 5.57 -8.67 8.55
CA PHE A 466 4.65 -9.79 8.33
C PHE A 466 4.53 -10.65 9.59
N GLN A 467 3.31 -10.84 10.09
CA GLN A 467 3.02 -11.66 11.27
C GLN A 467 2.33 -12.97 10.83
N ALA A 468 2.92 -14.10 11.18
CA ALA A 468 2.32 -15.40 10.99
C ALA A 468 2.22 -16.15 12.32
N ALA A 469 1.14 -16.91 12.52
CA ALA A 469 0.96 -17.75 13.71
C ALA A 469 2.06 -18.83 13.82
N ARG A 470 2.57 -19.32 12.70
CA ARG A 470 3.76 -20.18 12.61
C ARG A 470 4.75 -19.56 11.64
N SER A 471 6.04 -19.70 11.93
CA SER A 471 7.09 -19.35 10.97
C SER A 471 6.89 -20.18 9.70
N SER A 472 6.65 -19.50 8.59
CA SER A 472 6.50 -20.19 7.30
C SER A 472 7.78 -20.01 6.48
N LYS A 473 8.15 -21.07 5.75
CA LYS A 473 9.27 -21.03 4.82
C LYS A 473 9.10 -19.86 3.85
N ASN A 474 10.14 -19.06 3.69
CA ASN A 474 10.11 -17.94 2.73
C ASN A 474 10.22 -18.49 1.31
N ASP A 475 9.13 -18.46 0.56
CA ASP A 475 9.10 -18.91 -0.84
C ASP A 475 9.74 -17.88 -1.79
N PHE A 476 9.85 -16.61 -1.38
CA PHE A 476 10.48 -15.53 -2.16
C PHE A 476 12.00 -15.55 -1.98
N ARG A 477 12.64 -16.67 -2.30
CA ARG A 477 14.11 -16.80 -2.22
C ARG A 477 14.81 -16.05 -3.32
N VAL A 478 16.03 -15.63 -3.04
CA VAL A 478 16.91 -14.96 -4.00
C VAL A 478 18.16 -15.80 -4.25
N SER A 479 18.53 -15.91 -5.50
CA SER A 479 19.83 -16.46 -5.95
C SER A 479 20.30 -15.68 -7.16
N GLY A 480 21.58 -15.27 -7.16
CA GLY A 480 22.14 -14.39 -8.16
C GLY A 480 21.60 -12.95 -8.05
N ASP A 481 21.81 -12.18 -9.10
CA ASP A 481 21.35 -10.80 -9.21
C ASP A 481 20.49 -10.57 -10.47
N THR A 482 19.91 -9.37 -10.58
CA THR A 482 19.05 -9.00 -11.69
C THR A 482 19.77 -8.99 -13.05
N ARG A 483 21.05 -8.62 -13.10
CA ARG A 483 21.84 -8.57 -14.35
C ARG A 483 22.08 -9.99 -14.88
N GLU A 484 22.42 -10.91 -13.98
CA GLU A 484 22.59 -12.32 -14.35
C GLU A 484 21.26 -12.95 -14.80
N TRP A 485 20.15 -12.62 -14.11
CA TRP A 485 18.83 -13.06 -14.55
C TRP A 485 18.49 -12.50 -15.95
N MET A 486 18.70 -11.21 -16.20
CA MET A 486 18.49 -10.60 -17.52
C MET A 486 19.30 -11.28 -18.61
N LYS A 487 20.58 -11.57 -18.32
CA LYS A 487 21.52 -12.18 -19.26
C LYS A 487 21.20 -13.64 -19.57
N HIS A 488 20.75 -14.41 -18.60
CA HIS A 488 20.57 -15.86 -18.73
C HIS A 488 19.12 -16.31 -18.85
N VAL A 489 18.14 -15.47 -18.47
CA VAL A 489 16.70 -15.77 -18.53
C VAL A 489 15.97 -14.70 -19.33
N GLY A 490 15.99 -13.44 -18.89
CA GLY A 490 15.15 -12.36 -19.42
C GLY A 490 15.32 -12.16 -20.93
N ARG A 491 16.53 -12.05 -21.44
CA ARG A 491 16.80 -11.84 -22.88
C ARG A 491 16.26 -12.96 -23.78
N TYR A 492 16.20 -14.20 -23.26
CA TYR A 492 15.73 -15.36 -24.00
C TYR A 492 14.20 -15.45 -24.02
N CYS A 493 13.50 -14.63 -23.22
CA CYS A 493 12.06 -14.49 -23.30
C CYS A 493 11.66 -13.66 -24.54
N ALA A 494 12.47 -12.68 -24.96
CA ALA A 494 12.19 -11.83 -26.11
C ALA A 494 11.96 -12.67 -27.38
N GLY A 495 10.97 -12.28 -28.20
CA GLY A 495 10.55 -13.05 -29.36
C GLY A 495 9.64 -14.26 -29.06
N ASN A 496 9.47 -14.63 -27.77
CA ASN A 496 8.65 -15.75 -27.30
C ASN A 496 7.40 -15.24 -26.57
N SER A 497 6.28 -15.14 -27.25
CA SER A 497 5.08 -14.48 -26.71
C SER A 497 4.59 -15.06 -25.40
N ARG A 498 4.62 -16.39 -25.21
CA ARG A 498 4.19 -17.07 -23.99
C ARG A 498 5.13 -16.81 -22.82
N LEU A 499 6.45 -16.77 -23.07
CA LEU A 499 7.45 -16.44 -22.05
C LEU A 499 7.30 -14.98 -21.58
N VAL A 500 7.29 -14.02 -22.51
CA VAL A 500 7.13 -12.59 -22.22
C VAL A 500 5.83 -12.34 -21.46
N PHE A 501 4.72 -12.94 -21.92
CA PHE A 501 3.41 -12.80 -21.29
C PHE A 501 3.40 -13.32 -19.84
N CYS A 502 3.93 -14.52 -19.59
CA CYS A 502 3.95 -15.12 -18.26
C CYS A 502 4.93 -14.40 -17.30
N VAL A 503 6.03 -13.89 -17.81
CA VAL A 503 6.96 -13.04 -17.03
C VAL A 503 6.29 -11.70 -16.71
N SER A 504 5.62 -11.07 -17.67
CA SER A 504 4.86 -9.84 -17.44
C SER A 504 3.75 -10.02 -16.41
N LEU A 505 3.15 -11.22 -16.32
CA LEU A 505 2.16 -11.56 -15.28
C LEU A 505 2.76 -11.44 -13.87
N ALA A 506 4.01 -11.85 -13.68
CA ALA A 506 4.67 -11.71 -12.38
C ALA A 506 4.91 -10.24 -12.00
N PHE A 507 5.24 -9.39 -12.98
CA PHE A 507 5.37 -7.94 -12.77
C PHE A 507 4.01 -7.23 -12.60
N ALA A 508 2.94 -7.77 -13.15
CA ALA A 508 1.61 -7.17 -13.12
C ALA A 508 0.92 -7.28 -11.75
N ALA A 509 1.18 -8.36 -11.01
CA ALA A 509 0.49 -8.62 -9.74
C ALA A 509 0.63 -7.46 -8.72
N PRO A 510 1.80 -6.85 -8.48
CA PRO A 510 1.91 -5.69 -7.59
C PRO A 510 1.17 -4.45 -8.06
N LEU A 511 0.84 -4.34 -9.35
CA LEU A 511 0.11 -3.18 -9.87
C LEU A 511 -1.40 -3.25 -9.61
N LEU A 512 -1.96 -4.41 -9.28
CA LEU A 512 -3.40 -4.59 -9.05
C LEU A 512 -3.94 -3.63 -8.00
N THR A 513 -3.40 -3.65 -6.80
CA THR A 513 -3.81 -2.77 -5.69
C THR A 513 -3.57 -1.30 -6.03
N LEU A 514 -2.46 -0.94 -6.67
CA LEU A 514 -2.14 0.44 -7.07
C LEU A 514 -3.13 1.01 -8.09
N LEU A 515 -3.70 0.14 -8.92
CA LEU A 515 -4.67 0.51 -9.96
C LEU A 515 -6.13 0.29 -9.53
N GLY A 516 -6.37 -0.28 -8.34
CA GLY A 516 -7.71 -0.64 -7.87
C GLY A 516 -8.36 -1.76 -8.69
N MET A 517 -7.56 -2.69 -9.22
CA MET A 517 -8.03 -3.81 -10.05
C MET A 517 -8.22 -5.08 -9.23
N GLY A 518 -9.22 -5.88 -9.59
CA GLY A 518 -9.40 -7.21 -9.02
C GLY A 518 -8.43 -8.24 -9.58
N GLY A 519 -8.23 -9.33 -8.85
CA GLY A 519 -7.41 -10.46 -9.25
C GLY A 519 -7.98 -11.27 -10.42
N GLY A 520 -7.28 -12.32 -10.81
CA GLY A 520 -7.68 -13.26 -11.85
C GLY A 520 -6.56 -14.22 -12.22
N GLY A 521 -6.86 -15.16 -13.12
CA GLY A 521 -5.91 -16.18 -13.53
C GLY A 521 -5.80 -16.37 -15.02
N TYR A 522 -4.72 -17.04 -15.39
CA TYR A 522 -4.46 -17.49 -16.74
C TYR A 522 -4.10 -18.97 -16.72
N HIS A 523 -4.50 -19.69 -17.71
CA HIS A 523 -4.23 -21.11 -17.87
C HIS A 523 -3.57 -21.39 -19.21
N LEU A 524 -2.35 -21.92 -19.18
CA LEU A 524 -1.69 -22.42 -20.40
C LEU A 524 -2.16 -23.83 -20.67
N LYS A 525 -2.96 -23.99 -21.73
CA LYS A 525 -3.46 -25.30 -22.20
C LYS A 525 -2.61 -25.76 -23.39
N GLY A 526 -2.21 -27.03 -23.39
CA GLY A 526 -1.54 -27.67 -24.55
C GLY A 526 -1.15 -29.11 -24.24
N GLU A 527 -0.57 -29.77 -25.23
CA GLU A 527 -0.15 -31.15 -25.11
C GLU A 527 1.05 -31.33 -24.16
N SER A 528 1.29 -32.58 -23.74
CA SER A 528 2.50 -32.92 -22.99
C SER A 528 3.75 -32.50 -23.78
N THR A 529 4.77 -32.02 -23.08
CA THR A 529 6.04 -31.57 -23.65
C THR A 529 6.02 -30.24 -24.45
N ASP A 530 4.90 -29.52 -24.50
CA ASP A 530 4.78 -28.21 -25.18
C ASP A 530 5.58 -27.06 -24.52
N GLY A 531 6.27 -27.29 -23.41
CA GLY A 531 7.05 -26.25 -22.71
C GLY A 531 6.25 -25.42 -21.71
N LYS A 532 4.99 -25.79 -21.37
CA LYS A 532 4.12 -25.09 -20.40
C LYS A 532 4.78 -24.93 -19.04
N THR A 533 5.25 -26.04 -18.44
CA THR A 533 5.91 -26.05 -17.13
C THR A 533 7.21 -25.24 -17.14
N THR A 534 8.00 -25.29 -18.22
CA THR A 534 9.20 -24.46 -18.39
C THR A 534 8.83 -22.98 -18.41
N THR A 535 7.81 -22.58 -19.17
CA THR A 535 7.31 -21.21 -19.23
C THR A 535 6.85 -20.71 -17.86
N MET A 536 6.12 -21.55 -17.10
CA MET A 536 5.70 -21.21 -15.73
C MET A 536 6.90 -21.08 -14.78
N LYS A 537 7.91 -21.97 -14.87
CA LYS A 537 9.13 -21.89 -14.05
C LYS A 537 9.95 -20.64 -14.33
N VAL A 538 10.04 -20.23 -15.60
CA VAL A 538 10.66 -18.96 -16.01
C VAL A 538 9.93 -17.77 -15.38
N ALA A 539 8.61 -17.72 -15.44
CA ALA A 539 7.82 -16.68 -14.80
C ALA A 539 7.96 -16.70 -13.27
N ALA A 540 8.00 -17.89 -12.65
CA ALA A 540 8.21 -18.06 -11.22
C ALA A 540 9.56 -17.53 -10.76
N SER A 541 10.61 -17.63 -11.59
CA SER A 541 11.96 -17.15 -11.28
C SER A 541 12.05 -15.64 -11.06
N VAL A 542 11.09 -14.87 -11.56
CA VAL A 542 10.97 -13.45 -11.23
C VAL A 542 10.82 -13.27 -9.73
N CYS A 543 9.93 -14.02 -9.08
CA CYS A 543 9.54 -13.86 -7.68
C CYS A 543 10.38 -14.70 -6.71
N GLY A 544 10.79 -15.91 -7.12
CA GLY A 544 11.50 -16.84 -6.26
C GLY A 544 12.02 -18.09 -6.96
N GLY A 545 12.62 -18.98 -6.19
CA GLY A 545 13.23 -20.21 -6.68
C GLY A 545 12.24 -21.38 -6.86
N PRO A 546 12.79 -22.62 -6.92
CA PRO A 546 11.98 -23.82 -7.18
C PRO A 546 10.84 -24.07 -6.19
N ASP A 547 10.93 -23.56 -4.96
CA ASP A 547 9.86 -23.67 -3.95
C ASP A 547 8.69 -22.68 -4.18
N TYR A 548 8.84 -21.72 -5.11
CA TYR A 548 7.84 -20.69 -5.33
C TYR A 548 6.57 -21.21 -5.97
N TRP A 549 6.67 -22.00 -7.03
CA TRP A 549 5.51 -22.61 -7.67
C TRP A 549 4.98 -23.83 -6.88
N LYS A 550 3.72 -24.14 -7.03
CA LYS A 550 3.03 -25.27 -6.39
C LYS A 550 2.31 -26.10 -7.46
N THR A 551 1.87 -27.29 -7.11
CA THR A 551 0.96 -28.05 -7.95
C THR A 551 -0.48 -27.84 -7.50
N TRP A 552 -1.43 -28.21 -8.33
CA TRP A 552 -2.85 -28.18 -7.99
C TRP A 552 -3.21 -29.20 -6.89
N ARG A 553 -2.30 -30.11 -6.53
CA ARG A 553 -2.48 -31.12 -5.48
C ARG A 553 -2.50 -30.50 -4.08
N ALA A 554 -3.47 -29.61 -3.85
CA ALA A 554 -3.65 -28.95 -2.58
C ALA A 554 -5.14 -28.79 -2.26
N THR A 555 -5.51 -28.85 -0.97
CA THR A 555 -6.88 -28.57 -0.56
C THR A 555 -7.20 -27.08 -0.71
N GLY A 556 -8.48 -26.72 -0.94
CA GLY A 556 -8.90 -25.33 -1.00
C GLY A 556 -8.49 -24.51 0.23
N ASN A 557 -8.49 -25.10 1.43
CA ASN A 557 -8.04 -24.42 2.65
C ASN A 557 -6.53 -24.13 2.67
N ALA A 558 -5.72 -25.05 2.14
CA ALA A 558 -4.27 -24.82 2.01
C ALA A 558 -3.98 -23.69 1.02
N LEU A 559 -4.74 -23.63 -0.08
CA LEU A 559 -4.62 -22.58 -1.09
C LEU A 559 -5.08 -21.20 -0.57
N GLU A 560 -6.07 -21.10 0.34
CA GLU A 560 -6.40 -19.84 1.02
C GLU A 560 -5.17 -19.29 1.78
N GLY A 561 -4.48 -20.12 2.56
CA GLY A 561 -3.27 -19.72 3.27
C GLY A 561 -2.10 -19.35 2.34
N ILE A 562 -1.98 -20.02 1.19
CA ILE A 562 -0.98 -19.69 0.17
C ILE A 562 -1.36 -18.36 -0.48
N ALA A 563 -2.64 -18.11 -0.79
CA ALA A 563 -3.11 -16.88 -1.41
C ALA A 563 -2.84 -15.63 -0.55
N LEU A 564 -3.01 -15.71 0.77
CA LEU A 564 -2.64 -14.63 1.68
C LEU A 564 -1.14 -14.28 1.61
N ARG A 565 -0.28 -15.31 1.47
CA ARG A 565 1.17 -15.14 1.30
C ARG A 565 1.59 -14.77 -0.13
N ARG A 566 0.64 -14.65 -1.05
CA ARG A 566 0.80 -14.20 -2.43
C ARG A 566 -0.08 -12.98 -2.74
N ASN A 567 -0.60 -12.30 -1.70
CA ASN A 567 -1.34 -11.06 -1.93
C ASN A 567 -0.44 -10.04 -2.64
N ASP A 568 -0.97 -9.38 -3.66
CA ASP A 568 -0.25 -8.50 -4.60
C ASP A 568 0.95 -9.16 -5.31
N ALA A 569 0.95 -10.50 -5.39
CA ALA A 569 1.95 -11.29 -6.11
C ALA A 569 1.27 -12.32 -7.01
N VAL A 570 2.07 -13.07 -7.77
CA VAL A 570 1.54 -14.13 -8.64
C VAL A 570 1.59 -15.49 -7.92
N LEU A 571 0.52 -16.27 -8.05
CA LEU A 571 0.48 -17.67 -7.63
C LEU A 571 0.66 -18.58 -8.85
N MET A 572 1.61 -19.50 -8.80
CA MET A 572 1.89 -20.45 -9.86
C MET A 572 1.39 -21.84 -9.45
N LEU A 573 0.54 -22.48 -10.28
CA LEU A 573 -0.09 -23.76 -10.05
C LEU A 573 0.13 -24.69 -11.26
N ASP A 574 0.98 -25.68 -11.10
CA ASP A 574 1.30 -26.66 -12.16
C ASP A 574 0.29 -27.81 -12.16
N GLU A 575 -0.04 -28.31 -13.33
CA GLU A 575 -0.81 -29.50 -13.66
C GLU A 575 -2.21 -29.59 -13.02
N ILE A 576 -3.19 -28.98 -13.71
CA ILE A 576 -4.59 -28.90 -13.23
C ILE A 576 -5.25 -30.28 -13.06
N SER A 577 -4.80 -31.31 -13.79
CA SER A 577 -5.33 -32.68 -13.70
C SER A 577 -5.03 -33.38 -12.36
N GLU A 578 -4.13 -32.82 -11.54
CA GLU A 578 -3.84 -33.36 -10.19
C GLU A 578 -4.94 -33.12 -9.15
N VAL A 579 -5.97 -32.35 -9.47
CA VAL A 579 -7.12 -32.08 -8.60
C VAL A 579 -8.43 -32.49 -9.28
N ASP A 580 -9.43 -32.88 -8.51
CA ASP A 580 -10.78 -33.17 -9.06
C ASP A 580 -11.35 -31.97 -9.81
N GLY A 581 -11.97 -32.18 -10.99
CA GLY A 581 -12.44 -31.12 -11.87
C GLY A 581 -13.46 -30.17 -11.24
N LYS A 582 -14.33 -30.68 -10.33
CA LYS A 582 -15.29 -29.83 -9.58
C LYS A 582 -14.57 -28.96 -8.56
N GLU A 583 -13.55 -29.51 -7.89
CA GLU A 583 -12.74 -28.75 -6.93
C GLU A 583 -11.86 -27.72 -7.66
N ALA A 584 -11.30 -28.05 -8.85
CA ALA A 584 -10.56 -27.11 -9.70
C ALA A 584 -11.38 -25.86 -10.04
N SER A 585 -12.64 -26.04 -10.48
CA SER A 585 -13.55 -24.93 -10.77
C SER A 585 -13.82 -24.05 -9.55
N ARG A 586 -14.04 -24.66 -8.39
CA ARG A 586 -14.29 -23.94 -7.11
C ARG A 586 -13.06 -23.16 -6.65
N ILE A 587 -11.89 -23.76 -6.76
CA ILE A 587 -10.61 -23.14 -6.40
C ILE A 587 -10.32 -21.96 -7.34
N ALA A 588 -10.45 -22.13 -8.66
CA ALA A 588 -10.26 -21.06 -9.63
C ALA A 588 -11.20 -19.88 -9.38
N TYR A 589 -12.47 -20.18 -9.05
CA TYR A 589 -13.45 -19.16 -8.69
C TYR A 589 -13.08 -18.43 -7.39
N MET A 590 -12.65 -19.16 -6.35
CA MET A 590 -12.20 -18.63 -5.06
C MET A 590 -10.98 -17.72 -5.23
N LEU A 591 -9.94 -18.18 -5.92
CA LEU A 591 -8.71 -17.42 -6.17
C LEU A 591 -9.00 -16.13 -6.96
N GLY A 592 -9.82 -16.24 -8.02
CA GLY A 592 -10.17 -15.10 -8.86
C GLY A 592 -11.10 -14.09 -8.19
N ASN A 593 -11.91 -14.48 -7.20
CA ASN A 593 -12.73 -13.58 -6.40
C ASN A 593 -11.97 -12.89 -5.26
N GLY A 594 -10.81 -13.43 -4.87
CA GLY A 594 -10.01 -12.83 -3.80
C GLY A 594 -10.59 -13.03 -2.39
N GLN A 595 -11.44 -14.03 -2.18
CA GLN A 595 -12.11 -14.26 -0.90
C GLN A 595 -12.11 -15.76 -0.54
N GLY A 596 -11.70 -16.07 0.70
CA GLY A 596 -11.78 -17.41 1.26
C GLY A 596 -13.19 -17.78 1.72
N LYS A 597 -13.34 -18.96 2.30
CA LYS A 597 -14.63 -19.43 2.87
C LYS A 597 -14.93 -18.67 4.17
N ALA A 598 -16.19 -18.22 4.33
CA ALA A 598 -16.67 -17.74 5.61
C ALA A 598 -16.70 -18.90 6.62
N ARG A 599 -16.20 -18.66 7.84
CA ARG A 599 -16.18 -19.64 8.94
C ARG A 599 -16.75 -19.03 10.20
N ALA A 600 -17.41 -19.84 11.03
CA ALA A 600 -17.83 -19.44 12.37
C ALA A 600 -16.73 -19.75 13.38
N ARG A 601 -16.66 -18.96 14.46
CA ARG A 601 -15.93 -19.28 15.68
C ARG A 601 -16.68 -20.33 16.49
N VAL A 602 -16.04 -20.88 17.52
CA VAL A 602 -16.66 -21.88 18.42
C VAL A 602 -17.92 -21.34 19.09
N ASP A 603 -18.00 -20.05 19.33
CA ASP A 603 -19.15 -19.34 19.91
C ASP A 603 -20.25 -18.98 18.88
N GLY A 604 -20.11 -19.42 17.61
CA GLY A 604 -21.05 -19.12 16.53
C GLY A 604 -20.90 -17.74 15.88
N SER A 605 -20.04 -16.88 16.39
CA SER A 605 -19.78 -15.59 15.78
C SER A 605 -19.01 -15.76 14.45
N PRO A 606 -19.19 -14.86 13.44
CA PRO A 606 -18.44 -14.95 12.21
C PRO A 606 -16.95 -14.67 12.47
N ARG A 607 -16.08 -15.48 11.85
CA ARG A 607 -14.65 -15.19 11.77
C ARG A 607 -14.41 -14.28 10.57
N ASP A 608 -13.42 -13.39 10.69
CA ASP A 608 -13.01 -12.55 9.57
C ASP A 608 -12.64 -13.40 8.36
N GLN A 609 -13.24 -13.08 7.23
CA GLN A 609 -13.03 -13.80 5.98
C GLN A 609 -11.68 -13.41 5.38
N ALA A 610 -10.84 -14.38 5.05
CA ALA A 610 -9.58 -14.14 4.38
C ALA A 610 -9.80 -13.43 3.03
N GLN A 611 -9.06 -12.36 2.76
CA GLN A 611 -9.15 -11.57 1.54
C GLN A 611 -7.76 -11.32 0.94
N TRP A 612 -7.67 -11.46 -0.38
CA TRP A 612 -6.45 -11.22 -1.13
C TRP A 612 -6.72 -10.62 -2.50
N THR A 613 -5.71 -10.00 -3.06
CA THR A 613 -5.67 -9.56 -4.46
C THR A 613 -4.45 -10.21 -5.10
N LEU A 614 -4.63 -11.10 -6.06
CA LEU A 614 -3.53 -11.81 -6.72
C LEU A 614 -3.82 -12.12 -8.18
N LEU A 615 -2.77 -12.35 -8.94
CA LEU A 615 -2.85 -13.04 -10.23
C LEU A 615 -2.40 -14.49 -10.04
N PHE A 616 -2.93 -15.42 -10.84
CA PHE A 616 -2.42 -16.78 -10.84
C PHE A 616 -2.20 -17.32 -12.25
N LEU A 617 -1.18 -18.14 -12.40
CA LEU A 617 -0.86 -18.88 -13.61
C LEU A 617 -1.08 -20.37 -13.35
N SER A 618 -1.80 -21.02 -14.22
CA SER A 618 -2.06 -22.45 -14.20
C SER A 618 -1.57 -23.11 -15.49
N THR A 619 -1.19 -24.38 -15.42
CA THR A 619 -0.84 -25.18 -16.59
C THR A 619 -1.66 -26.48 -16.61
N GLY A 620 -1.82 -27.08 -17.77
CA GLY A 620 -2.47 -28.38 -17.94
C GLY A 620 -2.72 -28.77 -19.39
N GLU A 621 -3.13 -30.01 -19.59
CA GLU A 621 -3.46 -30.53 -20.92
C GLU A 621 -4.92 -30.28 -21.29
N VAL A 622 -5.79 -30.14 -20.31
CA VAL A 622 -7.23 -29.92 -20.48
C VAL A 622 -7.63 -28.53 -20.01
N SER A 623 -8.69 -27.98 -20.57
CA SER A 623 -9.31 -26.77 -20.03
C SER A 623 -10.01 -27.04 -18.72
N ILE A 624 -10.24 -26.00 -17.93
CA ILE A 624 -11.04 -26.10 -16.69
C ILE A 624 -12.47 -26.57 -16.98
N ALA A 625 -13.02 -26.22 -18.15
CA ALA A 625 -14.36 -26.62 -18.54
C ALA A 625 -14.42 -28.10 -18.95
N GLU A 626 -13.44 -28.58 -19.72
CA GLU A 626 -13.31 -30.00 -20.07
C GLU A 626 -13.10 -30.84 -18.81
N HIS A 627 -12.17 -30.44 -17.94
CA HIS A 627 -11.88 -31.12 -16.69
C HIS A 627 -13.08 -31.22 -15.73
N ALA A 628 -13.87 -30.13 -15.64
CA ALA A 628 -15.11 -30.13 -14.86
C ALA A 628 -16.20 -31.03 -15.49
N ALA A 629 -16.29 -31.06 -16.82
CA ALA A 629 -17.23 -31.91 -17.55
C ALA A 629 -16.90 -33.39 -17.36
N GLU A 630 -15.63 -33.79 -17.39
CA GLU A 630 -15.16 -35.13 -17.09
C GLU A 630 -15.54 -35.57 -15.68
N ALA A 631 -15.52 -34.62 -14.71
CA ALA A 631 -15.97 -34.86 -13.34
C ALA A 631 -17.52 -34.85 -13.18
N GLY A 632 -18.29 -34.76 -14.27
CA GLY A 632 -19.75 -34.81 -14.30
C GLY A 632 -20.44 -33.47 -13.95
N GLU A 633 -19.74 -32.33 -14.00
CA GLU A 633 -20.37 -31.00 -13.95
C GLU A 633 -20.95 -30.66 -15.34
N ARG A 634 -22.27 -30.55 -15.42
CA ARG A 634 -22.97 -30.25 -16.70
C ARG A 634 -22.78 -28.84 -17.22
N ARG A 635 -22.28 -27.89 -16.39
CA ARG A 635 -22.02 -26.49 -16.78
C ARG A 635 -20.97 -25.88 -15.85
N THR A 636 -19.81 -25.53 -16.36
CA THR A 636 -18.96 -24.51 -15.76
C THR A 636 -19.60 -23.14 -16.05
N GLY A 637 -19.92 -22.37 -15.01
CA GLY A 637 -20.52 -21.05 -15.22
C GLY A 637 -19.59 -20.15 -16.05
N ALA A 638 -20.16 -19.38 -17.00
CA ALA A 638 -19.41 -18.40 -17.83
C ALA A 638 -18.50 -17.47 -16.99
N GLY A 639 -18.81 -17.29 -15.71
CA GLY A 639 -17.99 -16.56 -14.75
C GLY A 639 -16.60 -17.16 -14.48
N VAL A 640 -16.38 -18.45 -14.65
CA VAL A 640 -15.08 -19.10 -14.47
C VAL A 640 -14.16 -18.76 -15.64
N GLY A 641 -14.63 -18.83 -16.88
CA GLY A 641 -13.84 -18.51 -18.08
C GLY A 641 -13.34 -17.06 -18.12
N VAL A 642 -14.09 -16.12 -17.53
CA VAL A 642 -13.62 -14.73 -17.39
C VAL A 642 -12.59 -14.57 -16.25
N ARG A 643 -12.66 -15.39 -15.18
CA ARG A 643 -11.72 -15.32 -14.05
C ARG A 643 -10.43 -16.07 -14.28
N MET A 644 -10.45 -17.09 -15.10
CA MET A 644 -9.30 -17.89 -15.51
C MET A 644 -9.29 -17.99 -17.04
N VAL A 645 -8.50 -17.11 -17.65
CA VAL A 645 -8.40 -17.00 -19.12
C VAL A 645 -7.51 -18.11 -19.64
N GLN A 646 -8.01 -18.91 -20.55
CA GLN A 646 -7.28 -20.02 -21.16
C GLN A 646 -6.52 -19.56 -22.38
N ILE A 647 -5.23 -19.84 -22.44
CA ILE A 647 -4.35 -19.51 -23.58
C ILE A 647 -3.74 -20.79 -24.13
N PRO A 648 -3.87 -21.09 -25.43
CA PRO A 648 -3.13 -22.19 -26.04
C PRO A 648 -1.63 -22.00 -25.87
N SER A 649 -0.93 -23.01 -25.32
CA SER A 649 0.53 -22.94 -25.12
C SER A 649 1.28 -23.00 -26.42
N ASN A 650 0.80 -23.83 -27.35
CA ASN A 650 1.44 -24.08 -28.62
C ASN A 650 1.39 -22.84 -29.53
N THR A 651 2.54 -22.43 -30.05
CA THR A 651 2.72 -21.29 -30.95
C THR A 651 3.14 -21.72 -32.34
N GLY A 652 3.43 -23.01 -32.55
CA GLY A 652 3.87 -23.58 -33.83
C GLY A 652 4.90 -24.69 -33.68
N GLN A 653 6.00 -24.62 -34.41
CA GLN A 653 6.97 -25.74 -34.57
C GLN A 653 7.63 -26.21 -33.27
N PHE A 654 7.80 -25.33 -32.28
CA PHE A 654 8.56 -25.60 -31.07
C PHE A 654 7.69 -25.51 -29.77
N GLY A 655 6.41 -25.84 -29.88
CA GLY A 655 5.48 -25.77 -28.75
C GLY A 655 5.25 -24.34 -28.27
N ALA A 656 5.56 -24.03 -27.02
CA ALA A 656 5.39 -22.69 -26.44
C ALA A 656 6.45 -21.67 -26.90
N PHE A 657 7.44 -22.07 -27.69
CA PHE A 657 8.55 -21.24 -28.12
C PHE A 657 8.43 -20.88 -29.60
N GLU A 658 8.65 -19.61 -29.92
CA GLU A 658 8.67 -19.07 -31.28
C GLU A 658 10.10 -18.87 -31.77
N GLU A 659 11.01 -18.41 -30.88
CA GLU A 659 12.41 -18.11 -31.13
C GLU A 659 13.31 -18.92 -30.18
N LEU A 660 14.24 -19.67 -30.74
CA LEU A 660 15.17 -20.53 -29.96
C LEU A 660 16.52 -19.87 -29.67
N HIS A 661 16.77 -18.65 -30.12
CA HIS A 661 18.01 -17.89 -29.86
C HIS A 661 19.30 -18.67 -30.18
N GLY A 662 19.29 -19.46 -31.23
CA GLY A 662 20.44 -20.26 -31.68
C GLY A 662 20.60 -21.63 -31.01
N PHE A 663 19.69 -22.05 -30.13
CA PHE A 663 19.68 -23.43 -29.60
C PHE A 663 19.20 -24.42 -30.67
N GLY A 664 19.77 -25.63 -30.63
CA GLY A 664 19.54 -26.66 -31.65
C GLY A 664 18.16 -27.31 -31.64
N GLY A 665 17.23 -26.89 -30.75
CA GLY A 665 15.87 -27.36 -30.66
C GLY A 665 15.17 -26.94 -29.39
N GLY A 666 13.83 -27.05 -29.35
CA GLY A 666 13.00 -26.63 -28.22
C GLY A 666 13.38 -27.29 -26.90
N LYS A 667 13.80 -28.57 -26.94
CA LYS A 667 14.25 -29.27 -25.73
C LYS A 667 15.51 -28.63 -25.12
N ALA A 668 16.53 -28.37 -25.93
CA ALA A 668 17.78 -27.77 -25.44
C ALA A 668 17.55 -26.36 -24.90
N PHE A 669 16.66 -25.61 -25.54
CA PHE A 669 16.24 -24.28 -25.07
C PHE A 669 15.48 -24.34 -23.74
N ALA A 670 14.54 -25.27 -23.58
CA ALA A 670 13.80 -25.49 -22.33
C ALA A 670 14.74 -25.90 -21.17
N GLU A 671 15.69 -26.82 -21.40
CA GLU A 671 16.68 -27.23 -20.41
C GLU A 671 17.56 -26.07 -19.95
N HIS A 672 18.00 -25.22 -20.89
CA HIS A 672 18.75 -24.00 -20.56
C HIS A 672 17.93 -23.06 -19.69
N LEU A 673 16.70 -22.75 -20.06
CA LEU A 673 15.81 -21.85 -19.30
C LEU A 673 15.53 -22.40 -17.88
N GLU A 674 15.27 -23.70 -17.75
CA GLU A 674 15.06 -24.33 -16.44
C GLU A 674 16.31 -24.26 -15.55
N GLN A 675 17.49 -24.55 -16.09
CA GLN A 675 18.72 -24.44 -15.35
C GLN A 675 19.01 -23.01 -14.92
N ALA A 676 18.89 -22.04 -15.85
CA ALA A 676 19.11 -20.63 -15.57
C ALA A 676 18.11 -20.09 -14.53
N SER A 677 16.84 -20.45 -14.61
CA SER A 677 15.80 -20.05 -13.65
C SER A 677 16.02 -20.61 -12.24
N ARG A 678 16.63 -21.81 -12.13
CA ARG A 678 17.03 -22.38 -10.83
C ARG A 678 18.23 -21.63 -10.23
N GLN A 679 19.15 -21.16 -11.06
CA GLN A 679 20.36 -20.50 -10.63
C GLN A 679 20.13 -19.01 -10.33
N TYR A 680 19.30 -18.34 -11.13
CA TYR A 680 19.04 -16.90 -11.04
C TYR A 680 17.56 -16.64 -10.81
N HIS A 681 17.18 -16.21 -9.61
CA HIS A 681 15.77 -15.97 -9.26
C HIS A 681 15.58 -14.98 -8.12
N GLY A 682 14.42 -14.33 -8.07
CA GLY A 682 13.94 -13.51 -6.97
C GLY A 682 14.56 -12.12 -6.83
N ALA A 683 15.75 -11.86 -7.37
CA ALA A 683 16.39 -10.54 -7.32
C ALA A 683 15.62 -9.52 -8.16
N VAL A 684 15.17 -9.92 -9.33
CA VAL A 684 14.39 -9.12 -10.28
C VAL A 684 13.11 -8.58 -9.64
N PHE A 685 12.38 -9.39 -8.87
CA PHE A 685 11.15 -8.93 -8.20
C PHE A 685 11.43 -7.87 -7.15
N ARG A 686 12.55 -8.00 -6.43
CA ARG A 686 12.96 -6.99 -5.45
C ARG A 686 13.35 -5.67 -6.08
N ASP A 687 14.07 -5.71 -7.18
CA ASP A 687 14.44 -4.49 -7.92
C ASP A 687 13.19 -3.83 -8.53
N TRP A 688 12.23 -4.64 -9.03
CA TRP A 688 10.92 -4.16 -9.44
C TRP A 688 10.19 -3.45 -8.31
N LEU A 689 10.09 -4.07 -7.14
CA LEU A 689 9.44 -3.48 -5.97
C LEU A 689 10.15 -2.23 -5.46
N ARG A 690 11.49 -2.19 -5.47
CA ARG A 690 12.28 -0.99 -5.13
C ARG A 690 11.98 0.16 -6.10
N TRP A 691 11.93 -0.15 -7.38
CA TRP A 691 11.61 0.85 -8.39
C TRP A 691 10.16 1.36 -8.24
N LEU A 692 9.21 0.48 -7.99
CA LEU A 692 7.81 0.84 -7.73
C LEU A 692 7.68 1.73 -6.48
N THR A 693 8.27 1.33 -5.36
CA THR A 693 8.18 2.08 -4.09
C THR A 693 8.87 3.44 -4.14
N ALA A 694 9.99 3.53 -4.87
CA ALA A 694 10.70 4.80 -5.08
C ALA A 694 9.94 5.78 -5.97
N ASN A 695 9.06 5.29 -6.86
CA ASN A 695 8.37 6.09 -7.88
C ASN A 695 6.84 5.95 -7.81
N LEU A 696 6.27 5.59 -6.67
CA LEU A 696 4.90 5.07 -6.51
C LEU A 696 3.83 5.90 -7.24
N ASN A 697 3.78 7.21 -7.02
CA ASN A 697 2.78 8.08 -7.64
C ASN A 697 2.98 8.20 -9.16
N ALA A 698 4.23 8.42 -9.60
CA ALA A 698 4.55 8.58 -11.02
C ALA A 698 4.25 7.30 -11.82
N VAL A 699 4.62 6.14 -11.25
CA VAL A 699 4.35 4.83 -11.87
C VAL A 699 2.86 4.53 -11.92
N THR A 700 2.12 4.83 -10.86
CA THR A 700 0.67 4.60 -10.83
C THR A 700 -0.04 5.43 -11.91
N GLU A 701 0.30 6.69 -12.07
CA GLU A 701 -0.27 7.53 -13.13
C GLU A 701 0.16 7.06 -14.55
N ARG A 702 1.44 6.70 -14.69
CA ARG A 702 1.96 6.16 -15.95
C ARG A 702 1.25 4.86 -16.32
N ALA A 703 1.08 3.94 -15.36
CA ALA A 703 0.38 2.66 -15.55
C ALA A 703 -1.09 2.88 -15.96
N ARG A 704 -1.80 3.82 -15.31
CA ARG A 704 -3.18 4.18 -15.69
C ARG A 704 -3.28 4.69 -17.13
N SER A 705 -2.34 5.54 -17.53
CA SER A 705 -2.30 6.10 -18.89
C SER A 705 -2.02 5.01 -19.94
N LEU A 706 -1.00 4.18 -19.72
CA LEU A 706 -0.65 3.08 -20.63
C LEU A 706 -1.77 2.05 -20.71
N ARG A 707 -2.42 1.69 -19.58
CA ARG A 707 -3.53 0.74 -19.57
C ARG A 707 -4.69 1.20 -20.45
N LYS A 708 -5.10 2.47 -20.34
CA LYS A 708 -6.14 3.04 -21.21
C LYS A 708 -5.75 3.00 -22.70
N LYS A 709 -4.47 3.25 -22.99
CA LYS A 709 -3.95 3.13 -24.36
C LYS A 709 -4.09 1.69 -24.86
N TYR A 710 -3.56 0.72 -24.11
CA TYR A 710 -3.54 -0.69 -24.51
C TYR A 710 -4.93 -1.32 -24.49
N GLU A 711 -5.80 -0.97 -23.54
CA GLU A 711 -7.22 -1.37 -23.59
C GLU A 711 -7.87 -1.00 -24.93
N LYS A 712 -7.66 0.23 -25.38
CA LYS A 712 -8.20 0.69 -26.67
C LYS A 712 -7.56 -0.01 -27.88
N THR A 713 -6.25 -0.23 -27.85
CA THR A 713 -5.53 -0.83 -29.00
C THR A 713 -5.70 -2.34 -29.10
N LEU A 714 -5.95 -3.03 -27.97
CA LEU A 714 -6.14 -4.47 -27.91
C LEU A 714 -7.61 -4.88 -28.09
N LEU A 715 -8.58 -3.99 -27.89
CA LEU A 715 -10.00 -4.32 -27.94
C LEU A 715 -10.43 -4.61 -29.41
N PRO A 716 -10.94 -5.83 -29.70
CA PRO A 716 -11.48 -6.14 -31.03
C PRO A 716 -12.75 -5.33 -31.34
N GLU A 717 -13.00 -5.12 -32.61
CA GLU A 717 -14.27 -4.56 -33.05
C GLU A 717 -15.44 -5.47 -32.64
N ASN A 718 -16.54 -4.88 -32.18
CA ASN A 718 -17.75 -5.58 -31.73
C ASN A 718 -17.52 -6.56 -30.56
N ALA A 719 -16.54 -6.28 -29.68
CA ALA A 719 -16.27 -7.10 -28.52
C ALA A 719 -17.41 -7.02 -27.48
N GLY A 720 -17.89 -8.16 -27.01
CA GLY A 720 -18.82 -8.24 -25.87
C GLY A 720 -18.18 -7.82 -24.55
N ASN A 721 -19.01 -7.49 -23.55
CA ASN A 721 -18.54 -7.03 -22.22
C ASN A 721 -17.57 -8.00 -21.54
N GLN A 722 -17.71 -9.32 -21.76
CA GLN A 722 -16.80 -10.32 -21.21
C GLN A 722 -15.41 -10.21 -21.84
N VAL A 723 -15.34 -10.02 -23.15
CA VAL A 723 -14.08 -9.81 -23.87
C VAL A 723 -13.42 -8.52 -23.41
N GLY A 724 -14.17 -7.43 -23.24
CA GLY A 724 -13.65 -6.17 -22.71
C GLY A 724 -12.98 -6.33 -21.33
N ARG A 725 -13.57 -7.12 -20.42
CA ARG A 725 -12.95 -7.41 -19.11
C ARG A 725 -11.67 -8.23 -19.20
N VAL A 726 -11.57 -9.12 -20.18
CA VAL A 726 -10.36 -9.91 -20.42
C VAL A 726 -9.29 -9.01 -21.04
N VAL A 727 -9.65 -8.21 -22.05
CA VAL A 727 -8.73 -7.23 -22.68
C VAL A 727 -8.11 -6.28 -21.65
N ASP A 728 -8.89 -5.80 -20.69
CA ASP A 728 -8.39 -4.92 -19.62
C ASP A 728 -7.26 -5.59 -18.79
N ARG A 729 -7.35 -6.90 -18.56
CA ARG A 729 -6.27 -7.67 -17.90
C ARG A 729 -5.07 -7.89 -18.81
N PHE A 730 -5.28 -8.14 -20.12
CA PHE A 730 -4.16 -8.23 -21.06
C PHE A 730 -3.42 -6.90 -21.16
N ALA A 731 -4.17 -5.79 -21.15
CA ALA A 731 -3.60 -4.45 -21.12
C ALA A 731 -2.75 -4.23 -19.86
N LEU A 732 -3.18 -4.74 -18.69
CA LEU A 732 -2.38 -4.68 -17.45
C LEU A 732 -1.05 -5.43 -17.60
N LEU A 733 -1.04 -6.62 -18.22
CA LEU A 733 0.19 -7.38 -18.40
C LEU A 733 1.14 -6.68 -19.38
N ALA A 734 0.62 -6.13 -20.49
CA ALA A 734 1.41 -5.30 -21.39
C ALA A 734 2.04 -4.10 -20.63
N VAL A 735 1.25 -3.37 -19.84
CA VAL A 735 1.74 -2.25 -19.01
C VAL A 735 2.86 -2.70 -18.08
N ALA A 736 2.68 -3.81 -17.39
CA ALA A 736 3.66 -4.29 -16.41
C ALA A 736 4.99 -4.67 -17.05
N GLY A 737 4.97 -5.39 -18.17
CA GLY A 737 6.17 -5.74 -18.91
C GLY A 737 6.88 -4.53 -19.49
N GLU A 738 6.14 -3.54 -20.05
CA GLU A 738 6.72 -2.31 -20.57
C GLU A 738 7.35 -1.45 -19.46
N LEU A 739 6.67 -1.31 -18.31
CA LEU A 739 7.23 -0.58 -17.17
C LEU A 739 8.46 -1.28 -16.56
N ALA A 740 8.47 -2.62 -16.52
CA ALA A 740 9.64 -3.38 -16.10
C ALA A 740 10.80 -3.23 -17.10
N THR A 741 10.50 -3.10 -18.39
CA THR A 741 11.49 -2.78 -19.44
C THR A 741 12.01 -1.35 -19.28
N GLU A 742 11.12 -0.37 -19.02
CA GLU A 742 11.49 1.02 -18.71
C GLU A 742 12.36 1.12 -17.44
N ALA A 743 12.12 0.26 -16.46
CA ALA A 743 12.93 0.13 -15.25
C ALA A 743 14.30 -0.55 -15.49
N GLY A 744 14.55 -1.09 -16.68
CA GLY A 744 15.81 -1.73 -17.05
C GLY A 744 16.04 -3.11 -16.43
N ILE A 745 14.97 -3.86 -16.11
CA ILE A 745 15.06 -5.15 -15.38
C ILE A 745 14.65 -6.38 -16.20
N THR A 746 14.18 -6.21 -17.42
CA THR A 746 13.76 -7.34 -18.29
C THR A 746 14.84 -7.77 -19.30
N GLY A 747 15.58 -6.81 -19.83
CA GLY A 747 16.48 -7.00 -20.97
C GLY A 747 15.74 -7.04 -22.32
N TRP A 748 14.50 -6.53 -22.37
CA TRP A 748 13.67 -6.46 -23.58
C TRP A 748 13.73 -5.09 -24.24
N GLU A 749 13.37 -5.04 -25.51
CA GLU A 749 13.12 -3.78 -26.20
C GLU A 749 11.70 -3.27 -25.91
N PRO A 750 11.47 -1.94 -25.95
CA PRO A 750 10.13 -1.37 -25.80
C PRO A 750 9.16 -1.92 -26.86
N GLY A 751 7.95 -2.30 -26.44
CA GLY A 751 6.91 -2.89 -27.29
C GLY A 751 6.86 -4.41 -27.28
N GLU A 752 7.84 -5.08 -26.67
CA GLU A 752 7.88 -6.55 -26.61
C GLU A 752 6.71 -7.11 -25.78
N ALA A 753 6.41 -6.51 -24.64
CA ALA A 753 5.31 -6.95 -23.79
C ALA A 753 3.92 -6.65 -24.41
N GLU A 754 3.78 -5.51 -25.12
CA GLU A 754 2.54 -5.21 -25.87
C GLU A 754 2.32 -6.24 -26.98
N CYS A 755 3.37 -6.57 -27.74
CA CYS A 755 3.31 -7.56 -28.80
C CYS A 755 2.92 -8.95 -28.27
N ALA A 756 3.54 -9.40 -27.19
CA ALA A 756 3.24 -10.68 -26.54
C ALA A 756 1.81 -10.74 -26.02
N ALA A 757 1.33 -9.67 -25.37
CA ALA A 757 -0.05 -9.59 -24.89
C ALA A 757 -1.05 -9.67 -26.04
N ARG A 758 -0.79 -9.02 -27.17
CA ARG A 758 -1.62 -9.07 -28.38
C ARG A 758 -1.68 -10.50 -28.94
N LYS A 759 -0.52 -11.13 -29.19
CA LYS A 759 -0.46 -12.50 -29.69
C LYS A 759 -1.20 -13.50 -28.79
N CYS A 760 -1.07 -13.37 -27.48
CA CYS A 760 -1.77 -14.23 -26.52
C CYS A 760 -3.28 -13.95 -26.51
N LEU A 761 -3.70 -12.69 -26.64
CA LEU A 761 -5.11 -12.32 -26.77
C LEU A 761 -5.74 -12.87 -28.05
N ASP A 762 -5.04 -12.72 -29.17
CA ASP A 762 -5.50 -13.23 -30.47
C ASP A 762 -5.64 -14.76 -30.43
N ALA A 763 -4.67 -15.47 -29.85
CA ALA A 763 -4.76 -16.91 -29.65
C ALA A 763 -5.96 -17.32 -28.76
N TRP A 764 -6.24 -16.56 -27.70
CA TRP A 764 -7.42 -16.78 -26.86
C TRP A 764 -8.72 -16.56 -27.60
N ILE A 765 -8.82 -15.48 -28.41
CA ILE A 765 -10.01 -15.21 -29.23
C ILE A 765 -10.21 -16.31 -30.28
N GLN A 766 -9.13 -16.77 -30.91
CA GLN A 766 -9.17 -17.84 -31.86
C GLN A 766 -9.64 -19.16 -31.25
N ASP A 767 -9.09 -19.55 -30.08
CA ASP A 767 -9.51 -20.74 -29.34
C ASP A 767 -10.98 -20.68 -28.92
N ARG A 768 -11.44 -19.48 -28.54
CA ARG A 768 -12.84 -19.21 -28.19
C ARG A 768 -13.79 -19.23 -29.39
N GLY A 769 -13.34 -18.89 -30.57
CA GLY A 769 -14.09 -18.86 -31.82
C GLY A 769 -15.03 -17.66 -32.01
N HIS A 770 -15.18 -16.76 -31.03
CA HIS A 770 -16.04 -15.58 -31.14
C HIS A 770 -15.62 -14.47 -30.16
N THR A 771 -16.05 -13.23 -30.47
CA THR A 771 -15.86 -12.05 -29.62
C THR A 771 -17.11 -11.65 -28.81
N ALA A 772 -18.24 -12.35 -28.96
CA ALA A 772 -19.48 -12.12 -28.23
C ALA A 772 -19.40 -12.62 -26.77
N ASN A 773 -20.42 -12.34 -25.96
CA ASN A 773 -20.55 -12.96 -24.63
C ASN A 773 -20.81 -14.46 -24.78
N GLN A 774 -20.25 -15.28 -23.88
CA GLN A 774 -20.35 -16.74 -23.96
C GLN A 774 -21.80 -17.24 -23.96
N GLU A 775 -22.63 -16.65 -23.08
CA GLU A 775 -24.04 -17.02 -22.99
C GLU A 775 -24.81 -16.75 -24.29
N ASP A 776 -24.43 -15.70 -25.02
CA ASP A 776 -25.04 -15.32 -26.28
C ASP A 776 -24.60 -16.28 -27.39
N ALA A 777 -23.34 -16.63 -27.45
CA ALA A 777 -22.78 -17.62 -28.37
C ALA A 777 -23.37 -19.02 -28.10
N ASP A 778 -23.42 -19.45 -26.82
CA ASP A 778 -24.04 -20.73 -26.45
C ASP A 778 -25.52 -20.80 -26.84
N ALA A 779 -26.25 -19.69 -26.70
CA ALA A 779 -27.67 -19.63 -27.09
C ALA A 779 -27.84 -19.79 -28.59
N LEU A 780 -27.00 -19.13 -29.40
CA LEU A 780 -27.01 -19.27 -30.87
C LEU A 780 -26.63 -20.68 -31.29
N GLU A 781 -25.55 -21.22 -30.76
CA GLU A 781 -25.08 -22.59 -31.08
C GLU A 781 -26.12 -23.66 -30.69
N LYS A 782 -26.83 -23.45 -29.58
CA LYS A 782 -27.90 -24.33 -29.13
C LYS A 782 -29.06 -24.37 -30.15
N VAL A 783 -29.46 -23.20 -30.65
CA VAL A 783 -30.48 -23.07 -31.70
C VAL A 783 -30.02 -23.75 -32.99
N ARG A 784 -28.80 -23.45 -33.45
CA ARG A 784 -28.21 -24.07 -34.64
C ARG A 784 -28.16 -25.59 -34.52
N ARG A 785 -27.59 -26.13 -33.44
CA ARG A 785 -27.49 -27.57 -33.18
C ARG A 785 -28.85 -28.26 -33.14
N PHE A 786 -29.85 -27.61 -32.52
CA PHE A 786 -31.19 -28.18 -32.44
C PHE A 786 -31.84 -28.29 -33.85
N ILE A 787 -31.80 -27.19 -34.62
CA ILE A 787 -32.40 -27.18 -35.92
C ILE A 787 -31.66 -28.16 -36.85
N THR A 788 -30.32 -28.12 -36.91
CA THR A 788 -29.50 -29.02 -37.73
C THR A 788 -29.76 -30.51 -37.43
N GLY A 789 -29.76 -30.86 -36.14
CA GLY A 789 -29.95 -32.24 -35.71
C GLY A 789 -31.39 -32.77 -35.81
N ASN A 790 -32.37 -31.87 -35.86
CA ASN A 790 -33.79 -32.25 -35.78
C ASN A 790 -34.62 -31.82 -37.00
N GLN A 791 -33.99 -31.25 -38.04
CA GLN A 791 -34.70 -30.69 -39.19
C GLN A 791 -35.62 -31.68 -39.95
N TYR A 792 -35.37 -32.98 -39.85
CA TYR A 792 -36.16 -34.03 -40.47
C TYR A 792 -36.99 -34.85 -39.47
N THR A 793 -36.79 -34.69 -38.18
CA THR A 793 -37.41 -35.53 -37.14
C THR A 793 -38.39 -34.77 -36.26
N ARG A 794 -38.25 -33.45 -36.14
CA ARG A 794 -39.04 -32.60 -35.25
C ARG A 794 -39.76 -31.45 -36.00
N PHE A 795 -39.59 -31.35 -37.30
CA PHE A 795 -40.30 -30.41 -38.17
C PHE A 795 -41.19 -31.19 -39.15
N ALA A 796 -42.46 -30.85 -39.18
CA ALA A 796 -43.36 -31.41 -40.21
C ALA A 796 -43.09 -30.78 -41.58
N GLU A 797 -43.09 -31.54 -42.62
CA GLU A 797 -43.02 -30.96 -43.97
C GLU A 797 -44.28 -30.13 -44.27
N TRP A 798 -44.12 -29.05 -45.00
CA TRP A 798 -45.20 -28.09 -45.24
C TRP A 798 -46.43 -28.70 -45.96
N THR A 799 -46.19 -29.74 -46.73
CA THR A 799 -47.22 -30.47 -47.53
C THR A 799 -47.62 -31.77 -46.87
N GLU A 800 -47.22 -32.07 -45.62
CA GLU A 800 -47.45 -33.37 -44.96
C GLU A 800 -48.82 -33.42 -44.31
N ASP A 801 -49.56 -34.53 -44.50
CA ASP A 801 -50.87 -34.75 -43.85
C ASP A 801 -50.68 -34.85 -42.33
N GLU A 802 -51.75 -34.49 -41.60
CA GLU A 802 -51.74 -34.45 -40.11
C GLU A 802 -51.34 -35.79 -39.47
N LYS A 803 -51.70 -36.91 -40.11
CA LYS A 803 -51.40 -38.26 -39.68
C LYS A 803 -49.93 -38.65 -39.71
N ASN A 804 -49.16 -37.97 -40.54
CA ASN A 804 -47.73 -38.27 -40.74
C ASN A 804 -46.79 -37.29 -39.98
N ARG A 805 -47.33 -36.36 -39.18
CA ARG A 805 -46.52 -35.37 -38.43
C ARG A 805 -45.82 -36.00 -37.27
N PRO A 806 -44.59 -35.53 -36.97
CA PRO A 806 -43.87 -35.96 -35.76
C PRO A 806 -44.70 -35.73 -34.49
N ALA A 807 -44.81 -36.71 -33.60
CA ALA A 807 -45.61 -36.60 -32.38
C ALA A 807 -45.09 -35.49 -31.42
N ASN A 808 -43.80 -35.22 -31.46
CA ASN A 808 -43.11 -34.19 -30.69
C ASN A 808 -42.67 -32.98 -31.57
N MET A 809 -43.52 -32.58 -32.55
CA MET A 809 -43.26 -31.52 -33.48
C MET A 809 -43.01 -30.17 -32.81
N VAL A 810 -41.97 -29.46 -33.23
CA VAL A 810 -41.65 -28.09 -32.77
C VAL A 810 -42.08 -27.02 -33.79
N GLY A 811 -42.35 -27.41 -35.05
CA GLY A 811 -42.71 -26.49 -36.10
C GLY A 811 -42.81 -27.17 -37.49
N PHE A 812 -42.77 -26.35 -38.52
CA PHE A 812 -42.85 -26.79 -39.92
C PHE A 812 -41.58 -26.44 -40.68
N ARG A 813 -41.21 -27.29 -41.65
CA ARG A 813 -40.14 -27.04 -42.62
C ARG A 813 -40.77 -26.84 -44.00
N ARG A 814 -40.38 -25.80 -44.70
CA ARG A 814 -40.86 -25.49 -46.06
C ARG A 814 -39.67 -25.37 -47.00
N VAL A 815 -39.62 -26.18 -48.01
CA VAL A 815 -38.63 -26.11 -49.08
C VAL A 815 -39.29 -25.46 -50.28
N THR A 816 -38.75 -24.35 -50.74
CA THR A 816 -39.24 -23.64 -51.93
C THR A 816 -38.21 -23.77 -53.04
N LYS A 817 -38.64 -24.28 -54.21
CA LYS A 817 -37.75 -24.39 -55.38
C LYS A 817 -37.75 -23.06 -56.12
N GLY A 818 -36.56 -22.53 -56.42
CA GLY A 818 -36.42 -21.37 -57.29
C GLY A 818 -36.85 -21.64 -58.78
N ASN A 819 -37.00 -20.59 -59.50
CA ASN A 819 -37.52 -20.64 -60.94
C ASN A 819 -36.66 -21.49 -61.91
N ASN A 820 -35.38 -21.81 -61.53
CA ASN A 820 -34.45 -22.59 -62.34
C ASN A 820 -34.20 -24.02 -61.82
N ASN A 821 -35.02 -24.55 -60.95
CA ASN A 821 -34.95 -25.90 -60.35
C ASN A 821 -33.61 -26.26 -59.63
N THR A 822 -32.68 -25.35 -59.50
CA THR A 822 -31.31 -25.55 -58.96
C THR A 822 -31.11 -24.90 -57.58
N GLU A 823 -31.86 -23.88 -57.18
CA GLU A 823 -31.79 -23.25 -55.90
C GLU A 823 -32.99 -23.61 -55.02
N THR A 824 -32.74 -24.22 -53.86
CA THR A 824 -33.78 -24.51 -52.86
C THR A 824 -33.63 -23.58 -51.69
N ASP A 825 -34.64 -22.73 -51.40
CA ASP A 825 -34.72 -21.95 -50.18
C ASP A 825 -35.52 -22.75 -49.12
N THR A 826 -34.89 -23.04 -47.98
CA THR A 826 -35.53 -23.78 -46.87
C THR A 826 -35.80 -22.83 -45.71
N LYS A 827 -37.06 -22.80 -45.26
CA LYS A 827 -37.46 -22.04 -44.06
C LYS A 827 -38.03 -22.94 -43.00
N TYR A 828 -37.73 -22.63 -41.73
CA TYR A 828 -38.22 -23.35 -40.56
C TYR A 828 -39.17 -22.43 -39.81
N TYR A 829 -40.43 -22.86 -39.61
CA TYR A 829 -41.49 -22.13 -38.89
C TYR A 829 -41.67 -22.73 -37.51
N ILE A 830 -41.11 -22.12 -36.49
CA ILE A 830 -41.07 -22.66 -35.14
C ILE A 830 -42.23 -22.11 -34.30
N LEU A 831 -43.02 -23.00 -33.74
CA LEU A 831 -44.16 -22.67 -32.86
C LEU A 831 -43.61 -22.08 -31.53
N PRO A 832 -44.36 -21.20 -30.81
CA PRO A 832 -43.93 -20.64 -29.56
C PRO A 832 -43.55 -21.69 -28.46
N SER A 833 -44.28 -22.82 -28.43
CA SER A 833 -43.97 -23.96 -27.56
C SER A 833 -42.66 -24.63 -27.92
N GLY A 834 -42.45 -24.88 -29.22
CA GLY A 834 -41.19 -25.42 -29.72
C GLY A 834 -40.01 -24.48 -29.53
N TRP A 835 -40.22 -23.17 -29.69
CA TRP A 835 -39.19 -22.17 -29.41
C TRP A 835 -38.77 -22.18 -27.93
N LYS A 836 -39.74 -22.24 -27.00
CA LYS A 836 -39.48 -22.37 -25.58
C LYS A 836 -38.67 -23.64 -25.22
N GLU A 837 -38.99 -24.75 -25.89
CA GLU A 837 -38.23 -25.99 -25.75
C GLU A 837 -36.80 -25.84 -26.28
N ILE A 838 -36.60 -25.28 -27.46
CA ILE A 838 -35.28 -25.02 -28.05
C ILE A 838 -34.42 -24.13 -27.15
N CYS A 839 -35.00 -23.03 -26.64
CA CYS A 839 -34.31 -22.13 -25.71
C CYS A 839 -34.02 -22.80 -24.36
N GLY A 840 -34.91 -23.70 -23.87
CA GLY A 840 -34.77 -24.35 -22.56
C GLY A 840 -34.71 -23.33 -21.41
N THR A 841 -33.56 -23.20 -20.75
CA THR A 841 -33.35 -22.24 -19.66
C THR A 841 -32.92 -20.85 -20.11
N SER A 842 -32.63 -20.63 -21.41
CA SER A 842 -32.24 -19.34 -21.95
C SER A 842 -33.46 -18.42 -22.12
N ASP A 843 -33.26 -17.11 -22.04
CA ASP A 843 -34.29 -16.11 -22.28
C ASP A 843 -34.75 -16.18 -23.74
N THR A 844 -36.01 -16.51 -23.95
CA THR A 844 -36.57 -16.74 -25.29
C THR A 844 -36.60 -15.49 -26.18
N VAL A 845 -36.81 -14.31 -25.58
CA VAL A 845 -36.85 -13.02 -26.30
C VAL A 845 -35.44 -12.57 -26.66
N LYS A 846 -34.52 -12.65 -25.70
CA LYS A 846 -33.11 -12.34 -25.96
C LYS A 846 -32.51 -13.26 -27.03
N THR A 847 -32.74 -14.57 -26.93
CA THR A 847 -32.23 -15.55 -27.93
C THR A 847 -32.80 -15.29 -29.30
N ALA A 848 -34.09 -14.95 -29.44
CA ALA A 848 -34.67 -14.61 -30.73
C ALA A 848 -34.08 -13.33 -31.32
N ARG A 849 -33.77 -12.33 -30.49
CA ARG A 849 -33.08 -11.11 -30.93
C ARG A 849 -31.67 -11.40 -31.42
N LEU A 850 -30.90 -12.22 -30.73
CA LEU A 850 -29.59 -12.68 -31.17
C LEU A 850 -29.66 -13.40 -32.50
N CYS A 851 -30.65 -14.30 -32.72
CA CYS A 851 -30.85 -14.98 -34.00
C CYS A 851 -31.22 -13.99 -35.11
N SER A 852 -31.97 -12.93 -34.82
CA SER A 852 -32.29 -11.86 -35.77
C SER A 852 -31.05 -11.04 -36.15
N GLU A 853 -30.22 -10.69 -35.16
CA GLU A 853 -28.95 -9.98 -35.35
C GLU A 853 -27.95 -10.83 -36.16
N ALA A 854 -27.96 -12.15 -35.96
CA ALA A 854 -27.18 -13.12 -36.77
C ALA A 854 -27.74 -13.31 -38.18
N GLY A 855 -28.83 -12.67 -38.54
CA GLY A 855 -29.46 -12.77 -39.86
C GLY A 855 -30.26 -14.06 -40.13
N TRP A 856 -30.38 -14.96 -39.13
CA TRP A 856 -31.06 -16.25 -39.26
C TRP A 856 -32.58 -16.17 -39.19
N LEU A 857 -33.14 -15.11 -38.58
CA LEU A 857 -34.56 -14.94 -38.31
C LEU A 857 -35.15 -13.93 -39.26
N ASP A 858 -36.24 -14.31 -39.99
CA ASP A 858 -37.06 -13.36 -40.71
C ASP A 858 -37.90 -12.54 -39.73
N THR A 859 -37.93 -11.24 -39.91
CA THR A 859 -38.69 -10.33 -39.06
C THR A 859 -39.72 -9.57 -39.90
N ASP A 860 -40.92 -9.46 -39.37
CA ASP A 860 -41.99 -8.63 -39.97
C ASP A 860 -41.66 -7.15 -39.69
N ASP A 861 -41.47 -6.32 -40.68
CA ASP A 861 -41.15 -4.89 -40.57
C ASP A 861 -39.84 -4.55 -39.77
N GLY A 862 -38.92 -5.50 -39.60
CA GLY A 862 -37.67 -5.31 -38.79
C GLY A 862 -37.90 -5.03 -37.31
N LYS A 863 -39.12 -5.06 -36.82
CA LYS A 863 -39.48 -4.74 -35.40
C LYS A 863 -40.01 -5.91 -34.59
N ARG A 864 -40.62 -6.90 -35.26
CA ARG A 864 -41.21 -8.07 -34.58
C ARG A 864 -40.44 -9.33 -34.86
N LEU A 865 -40.05 -10.03 -33.78
CA LEU A 865 -39.29 -11.28 -33.84
C LEU A 865 -40.13 -12.51 -34.27
N GLN A 866 -41.44 -12.36 -34.35
CA GLN A 866 -42.37 -13.37 -34.83
C GLN A 866 -43.16 -12.85 -36.05
N CYS A 867 -43.42 -13.73 -37.00
CA CYS A 867 -44.28 -13.47 -38.15
C CYS A 867 -45.63 -14.17 -37.98
N LYS A 868 -46.72 -13.52 -38.44
CA LYS A 868 -48.02 -14.16 -38.46
C LYS A 868 -48.16 -14.95 -39.76
N VAL A 869 -48.13 -16.27 -39.67
CA VAL A 869 -48.12 -17.17 -40.82
C VAL A 869 -49.34 -18.11 -40.75
N ARG A 870 -49.97 -18.38 -41.90
CA ARG A 870 -50.99 -19.42 -42.01
C ARG A 870 -50.33 -20.76 -42.23
N LEU A 871 -50.27 -21.53 -41.12
CA LEU A 871 -49.69 -22.87 -41.11
C LEU A 871 -50.70 -23.90 -41.66
N PRO A 872 -50.20 -24.98 -42.28
CA PRO A 872 -51.06 -26.07 -42.79
C PRO A 872 -51.91 -26.63 -41.63
N GLU A 873 -53.25 -26.68 -41.83
CA GLU A 873 -54.30 -27.20 -40.94
C GLU A 873 -54.38 -26.61 -39.51
N ILE A 874 -53.34 -25.89 -39.08
CA ILE A 874 -53.32 -25.23 -37.75
C ILE A 874 -53.93 -23.80 -37.80
N GLY A 875 -53.97 -23.23 -39.03
CA GLY A 875 -54.46 -21.86 -39.22
C GLY A 875 -53.40 -20.78 -38.97
N SER A 876 -53.83 -19.54 -38.78
CA SER A 876 -52.93 -18.39 -38.60
C SER A 876 -52.37 -18.38 -37.19
N LYS A 877 -51.04 -18.48 -37.05
CA LYS A 877 -50.30 -18.42 -35.78
C LYS A 877 -49.13 -17.46 -35.88
N TRP A 878 -48.70 -16.94 -34.74
CA TRP A 878 -47.40 -16.24 -34.61
C TRP A 878 -46.33 -17.27 -34.42
N VAL A 879 -45.28 -17.25 -35.30
CA VAL A 879 -44.16 -18.22 -35.29
C VAL A 879 -42.85 -17.49 -35.50
N TYR A 880 -41.76 -18.11 -35.10
CA TYR A 880 -40.40 -17.69 -35.44
C TYR A 880 -40.03 -18.33 -36.78
N VAL A 881 -39.64 -17.51 -37.77
CA VAL A 881 -39.33 -17.98 -39.13
C VAL A 881 -37.81 -17.91 -39.34
N PHE A 882 -37.18 -19.06 -39.39
CA PHE A 882 -35.73 -19.18 -39.60
C PHE A 882 -35.43 -19.47 -41.07
N LYS A 883 -34.33 -18.87 -41.56
CA LYS A 883 -33.76 -19.07 -42.87
C LYS A 883 -32.85 -20.30 -42.90
N SER A 884 -32.51 -20.78 -44.10
CA SER A 884 -31.54 -21.86 -44.31
C SER A 884 -30.19 -21.61 -43.70
N ASP A 885 -29.76 -20.34 -43.61
CA ASP A 885 -28.47 -19.92 -43.05
C ASP A 885 -28.22 -20.39 -41.60
N VAL A 886 -29.27 -20.76 -40.87
CA VAL A 886 -29.13 -21.32 -39.51
C VAL A 886 -28.48 -22.72 -39.54
N VAL A 887 -28.57 -23.46 -40.64
CA VAL A 887 -28.04 -24.84 -40.77
C VAL A 887 -26.61 -24.82 -41.31
N GLY A 888 -26.17 -23.73 -41.97
CA GLY A 888 -24.84 -23.51 -42.52
C GLY A 888 -24.80 -23.77 -44.01
#